data_5dc7eb1311ed08daf3e52ba686b322ac
#
_entry.id   5dc7eb1311ed08daf3e52ba686b322ac
#
_cell.length_a   1.000
_cell.length_b   1.000
_cell.length_c   1.000
_cell.angle_alpha   90.00
_cell.angle_beta   90.00
_cell.angle_gamma   90.00
#
_symmetry.space_group_name_H-M   'P 1'
#
loop_
_entity.id
_entity.type
_entity.pdbx_description
1 polymer ?
#
loop_
_entity_poly.entity_id
_entity_poly.type
_entity_poly.pdbx_seq_one_letter_code
_entity_poly.pdbx_strand_id
1 'polypeptide(L)'
;TYLKGDASPYDLYIKMLMEYFSDRVMATDDNNPFDMPEGYKKYDYQMDAVEEGYQKLLRYDGFFLADVVGLGKTVIATMIAKKFLIENGRDKTKILVVYPPAVEHNWKATFKDFGIDKYVNFISNGSLSKILDEDNYNYWNADEFDLILVDEAHKFRSHTTSAFEQLQEICKMPRIENGNVPGFKKKVMLISATPMNNTPADIYTEIQLFQDPRRCTIDGVSNLTAFFSPLIKEFKQLKREPNFDISRFKKLAERVRDRVIKPLTVRRTRTDIENVPRYNKDVNGFPKVERPIESRYELNEHLADLFEHAMLTLEKNLTYARYQAIAYLKPEVAQGLYDNAELISRSLAGIRKNGLVKRLSSFYAFQVSLDNFRQANQNMIDMFDRNKVFIAPDLDINMLLESGLSDEEIEEKLNAKAEDNPKNAVFTADDFKPEFIEMLRGDQNTLEMLCSEWADIKDEDDSKFTKFNELLKHKLFKSERNPEQKLVVFSESVDTVEYLARRINRKDVLVISADNRSKQFKTIRENFDANYKTKLNDYNIILTTDVLAEGVNLHRANVIVNYDTPWNSTRLMQRIGRVNRIGSSSKHIYNYVFYPSREGNREINLNQIALSKIQTFHSTFGEDNQIYSQEEILDRDLSKLFDEGMKKQKEECNQELPYYEELRALYQNNRREYNRIAKLSLRSRTGREMKKVDGVTLANDTLVFLKTNFRKVFFLVSETAEELSVLDALKYFKAPKEEQSAERIEQHHKHINMALRKFRMMQDEEARSQETTHEEQGSVGVQVSTAVNLLNNFIREIDDNELYIKVVQLK
;
A
#
# COMPACT_ATOMS: atom_id res chain seq x y z
N THR A 1 30.85 -3.63 -41.91
CA THR A 1 30.14 -4.30 -43.03
C THR A 1 28.66 -4.05 -42.86
N TYR A 2 28.12 -3.11 -43.66
CA TYR A 2 26.68 -2.83 -43.68
C TYR A 2 25.97 -4.01 -44.32
N LEU A 3 25.25 -4.81 -43.54
CA LEU A 3 24.30 -5.77 -44.05
C LEU A 3 23.15 -4.98 -44.72
N LYS A 4 23.17 -4.91 -46.04
CA LYS A 4 22.08 -4.44 -46.89
C LYS A 4 20.98 -5.54 -46.89
N GLY A 5 20.13 -5.54 -45.94
CA GLY A 5 18.92 -6.35 -45.94
C GLY A 5 17.92 -5.64 -45.05
N ASP A 6 16.79 -5.22 -45.60
CA ASP A 6 15.68 -4.75 -44.81
C ASP A 6 15.17 -5.91 -43.95
N ALA A 7 15.13 -5.73 -42.62
CA ALA A 7 14.55 -6.68 -41.72
C ALA A 7 13.03 -6.77 -41.99
N SER A 8 12.40 -7.95 -41.83
CA SER A 8 10.96 -8.02 -41.94
C SER A 8 10.31 -7.21 -40.78
N PRO A 9 9.06 -6.76 -40.96
CA PRO A 9 8.34 -6.09 -39.86
C PRO A 9 8.30 -6.94 -38.60
N TYR A 10 8.10 -8.26 -38.72
CA TYR A 10 8.16 -9.20 -37.60
C TYR A 10 9.53 -9.26 -36.92
N ASP A 11 10.60 -9.38 -37.71
CA ASP A 11 11.97 -9.42 -37.19
C ASP A 11 12.29 -8.15 -36.37
N LEU A 12 11.86 -6.99 -36.88
CA LEU A 12 12.08 -5.73 -36.19
C LEU A 12 11.21 -5.60 -34.94
N TYR A 13 9.98 -6.05 -35.00
CA TYR A 13 9.10 -6.11 -33.82
C TYR A 13 9.72 -6.96 -32.70
N ILE A 14 10.13 -8.18 -33.02
CA ILE A 14 10.77 -9.08 -32.03
C ILE A 14 12.08 -8.48 -31.51
N LYS A 15 12.90 -7.91 -32.40
CA LYS A 15 14.15 -7.25 -31.98
C LYS A 15 13.91 -6.05 -31.08
N MET A 16 12.83 -5.29 -31.31
CA MET A 16 12.42 -4.21 -30.43
C MET A 16 11.99 -4.76 -29.05
N LEU A 17 11.21 -5.86 -29.01
CA LEU A 17 10.86 -6.51 -27.74
C LEU A 17 12.11 -6.98 -26.97
N MET A 18 13.08 -7.59 -27.64
CA MET A 18 14.35 -8.01 -27.02
C MET A 18 15.08 -6.84 -26.35
N GLU A 19 15.10 -5.68 -26.99
CA GLU A 19 15.77 -4.50 -26.44
C GLU A 19 14.92 -3.81 -25.36
N TYR A 20 13.60 -3.81 -25.52
CA TYR A 20 12.70 -3.23 -24.52
C TYR A 20 12.72 -4.05 -23.23
N PHE A 21 12.62 -5.38 -23.34
CA PHE A 21 12.66 -6.29 -22.20
C PHE A 21 14.09 -6.77 -21.87
N SER A 22 15.13 -6.07 -22.32
CA SER A 22 16.54 -6.49 -22.11
C SER A 22 16.91 -6.62 -20.62
N ASP A 23 16.19 -5.94 -19.74
CA ASP A 23 16.40 -5.98 -18.30
C ASP A 23 15.73 -7.20 -17.65
N ARG A 24 14.88 -7.93 -18.37
CA ARG A 24 14.27 -9.18 -17.93
C ARG A 24 15.10 -10.34 -18.43
N VAL A 25 15.84 -10.98 -17.53
CA VAL A 25 16.61 -12.18 -17.89
C VAL A 25 15.64 -13.28 -18.27
N MET A 26 15.83 -13.84 -19.46
CA MET A 26 15.12 -15.05 -19.88
C MET A 26 15.65 -16.20 -19.02
N ALA A 27 14.96 -16.52 -17.93
CA ALA A 27 15.34 -17.66 -17.08
C ALA A 27 15.31 -18.94 -17.91
N THR A 28 16.46 -19.61 -18.01
CA THR A 28 16.54 -21.00 -18.48
C THR A 28 16.19 -21.89 -17.31
N ASP A 29 15.43 -22.96 -17.54
CA ASP A 29 15.02 -23.91 -16.51
C ASP A 29 16.22 -24.57 -15.77
N ASP A 30 17.40 -24.52 -16.37
CA ASP A 30 18.61 -25.18 -15.84
C ASP A 30 19.38 -24.37 -14.78
N ASN A 31 19.07 -23.09 -14.57
CA ASN A 31 19.83 -22.22 -13.64
C ASN A 31 19.02 -21.71 -12.45
N ASN A 32 18.04 -22.47 -12.00
CA ASN A 32 17.27 -22.04 -10.83
C ASN A 32 17.88 -22.60 -9.54
N PRO A 33 18.60 -21.80 -8.73
CA PRO A 33 19.34 -22.28 -7.55
C PRO A 33 18.43 -22.57 -6.35
N PHE A 34 17.09 -22.56 -6.54
CA PHE A 34 16.16 -22.71 -5.43
C PHE A 34 15.51 -24.08 -5.38
N ASP A 35 16.02 -24.95 -4.52
CA ASP A 35 15.21 -26.02 -3.97
C ASP A 35 14.19 -25.38 -3.01
N MET A 36 12.91 -25.53 -3.34
CA MET A 36 11.83 -25.07 -2.47
C MET A 36 11.80 -25.90 -1.19
N PRO A 37 11.67 -25.28 -0.02
CA PRO A 37 11.53 -26.00 1.23
C PRO A 37 10.30 -26.92 1.22
N GLU A 38 10.32 -27.96 2.05
CA GLU A 38 9.17 -28.87 2.20
C GLU A 38 7.89 -28.08 2.58
N GLY A 39 6.81 -28.33 1.85
CA GLY A 39 5.53 -27.65 2.03
C GLY A 39 5.33 -26.39 1.16
N TYR A 40 6.35 -25.97 0.41
CA TYR A 40 6.23 -24.86 -0.54
C TYR A 40 6.20 -25.39 -1.98
N LYS A 41 5.27 -24.89 -2.77
CA LYS A 41 5.22 -25.16 -4.21
C LYS A 41 6.02 -24.13 -4.98
N LYS A 42 6.69 -24.56 -6.03
CA LYS A 42 7.32 -23.67 -7.02
C LYS A 42 6.28 -23.21 -8.02
N TYR A 43 5.99 -21.91 -8.05
CA TYR A 43 5.08 -21.29 -9.01
C TYR A 43 5.88 -20.44 -9.99
N ASP A 44 5.63 -20.59 -11.28
CA ASP A 44 6.32 -19.87 -12.34
C ASP A 44 6.19 -18.36 -12.19
N TYR A 45 5.00 -17.86 -11.83
CA TYR A 45 4.80 -16.41 -11.62
C TYR A 45 5.63 -15.87 -10.45
N GLN A 46 5.89 -16.67 -9.40
CA GLN A 46 6.74 -16.27 -8.28
C GLN A 46 8.21 -16.25 -8.71
N MET A 47 8.65 -17.22 -9.49
CA MET A 47 10.02 -17.25 -10.02
C MET A 47 10.30 -16.05 -10.90
N ASP A 48 9.37 -15.68 -11.77
CA ASP A 48 9.49 -14.48 -12.59
C ASP A 48 9.50 -13.21 -11.76
N ALA A 49 8.69 -13.15 -10.69
CA ALA A 49 8.71 -12.02 -9.76
C ALA A 49 10.04 -11.91 -9.00
N VAL A 50 10.63 -13.04 -8.62
CA VAL A 50 11.95 -13.08 -7.96
C VAL A 50 13.04 -12.55 -8.89
N GLU A 51 13.07 -13.02 -10.13
CA GLU A 51 14.08 -12.57 -11.09
C GLU A 51 13.93 -11.10 -11.43
N GLU A 52 12.72 -10.65 -11.77
CA GLU A 52 12.44 -9.24 -12.06
C GLU A 52 12.76 -8.34 -10.87
N GLY A 53 12.35 -8.76 -9.65
CA GLY A 53 12.62 -8.00 -8.43
C GLY A 53 14.10 -7.89 -8.10
N TYR A 54 14.84 -8.97 -8.28
CA TYR A 54 16.27 -8.98 -8.07
C TYR A 54 17.01 -8.04 -9.04
N GLN A 55 16.66 -8.04 -10.33
CA GLN A 55 17.25 -7.14 -11.31
C GLN A 55 16.92 -5.66 -10.98
N LYS A 56 15.69 -5.35 -10.59
CA LYS A 56 15.30 -3.99 -10.16
C LYS A 56 16.04 -3.56 -8.89
N LEU A 57 16.21 -4.47 -7.94
CA LEU A 57 16.96 -4.23 -6.71
C LEU A 57 18.41 -3.82 -7.00
N LEU A 58 19.06 -4.49 -7.93
CA LEU A 58 20.44 -4.16 -8.33
C LEU A 58 20.51 -2.84 -9.10
N ARG A 59 19.57 -2.61 -10.04
CA ARG A 59 19.60 -1.45 -10.92
C ARG A 59 19.24 -0.14 -10.23
N TYR A 60 18.20 -0.17 -9.38
CA TYR A 60 17.60 1.02 -8.78
C TYR A 60 17.89 1.19 -7.30
N ASP A 61 18.76 0.38 -6.71
CA ASP A 61 19.02 0.30 -5.25
C ASP A 61 17.79 -0.05 -4.41
N GLY A 62 16.63 -0.25 -5.04
CA GLY A 62 15.39 -0.64 -4.39
C GLY A 62 14.21 -0.71 -5.36
N PHE A 63 13.11 -1.29 -4.90
CA PHE A 63 11.89 -1.44 -5.69
C PHE A 63 10.68 -1.74 -4.81
N PHE A 64 9.48 -1.65 -5.39
CA PHE A 64 8.22 -2.03 -4.75
C PHE A 64 7.79 -3.45 -5.16
N LEU A 65 7.64 -4.35 -4.19
CA LEU A 65 6.96 -5.63 -4.39
C LEU A 65 5.47 -5.45 -4.10
N ALA A 66 4.66 -5.36 -5.15
CA ALA A 66 3.28 -4.92 -5.10
C ALA A 66 2.26 -5.95 -5.62
N ASP A 67 2.60 -7.23 -5.56
CA ASP A 67 1.68 -8.30 -5.94
C ASP A 67 0.38 -8.25 -5.15
N VAL A 68 -0.73 -8.56 -5.79
CA VAL A 68 -2.05 -8.58 -5.14
C VAL A 68 -2.06 -9.51 -3.93
N VAL A 69 -2.90 -9.19 -2.95
CA VAL A 69 -3.06 -9.99 -1.73
C VAL A 69 -3.38 -11.45 -2.07
N GLY A 70 -2.68 -12.38 -1.43
CA GLY A 70 -2.88 -13.82 -1.63
C GLY A 70 -1.90 -14.49 -2.60
N LEU A 71 -1.03 -13.75 -3.31
CA LEU A 71 -0.04 -14.28 -4.26
C LEU A 71 1.30 -14.65 -3.62
N GLY A 72 1.45 -14.51 -2.30
CA GLY A 72 2.63 -14.98 -1.57
C GLY A 72 3.81 -13.99 -1.53
N LYS A 73 3.56 -12.68 -1.38
CA LYS A 73 4.60 -11.64 -1.30
C LYS A 73 5.72 -11.98 -0.32
N THR A 74 5.41 -12.51 0.87
CA THR A 74 6.41 -12.91 1.87
C THR A 74 7.36 -13.97 1.33
N VAL A 75 6.84 -14.96 0.60
CA VAL A 75 7.65 -16.04 -0.02
C VAL A 75 8.54 -15.46 -1.12
N ILE A 76 7.99 -14.63 -2.00
CA ILE A 76 8.74 -13.95 -3.07
C ILE A 76 9.86 -13.09 -2.49
N ALA A 77 9.55 -12.28 -1.48
CA ALA A 77 10.54 -11.43 -0.81
C ALA A 77 11.65 -12.26 -0.13
N THR A 78 11.29 -13.38 0.51
CA THR A 78 12.25 -14.31 1.11
C THR A 78 13.16 -14.94 0.06
N MET A 79 12.60 -15.32 -1.10
CA MET A 79 13.40 -15.87 -2.21
C MET A 79 14.36 -14.83 -2.80
N ILE A 80 13.92 -13.58 -2.96
CA ILE A 80 14.80 -12.47 -3.41
C ILE A 80 15.92 -12.25 -2.38
N ALA A 81 15.59 -12.23 -1.09
CA ALA A 81 16.57 -12.09 -0.02
C ALA A 81 17.58 -13.26 -0.02
N LYS A 82 17.11 -14.50 -0.22
CA LYS A 82 17.99 -15.68 -0.33
C LYS A 82 18.90 -15.60 -1.56
N LYS A 83 18.37 -15.15 -2.72
CA LYS A 83 19.16 -14.93 -3.93
C LYS A 83 20.24 -13.88 -3.68
N PHE A 84 19.84 -12.73 -3.11
CA PHE A 84 20.78 -11.67 -2.75
C PHE A 84 21.88 -12.17 -1.79
N LEU A 85 21.51 -12.91 -0.75
CA LEU A 85 22.44 -13.49 0.22
C LEU A 85 23.47 -14.43 -0.46
N ILE A 86 23.04 -15.26 -1.41
CA ILE A 86 23.92 -16.20 -2.11
C ILE A 86 24.89 -15.44 -3.03
N GLU A 87 24.40 -14.50 -3.80
CA GLU A 87 25.19 -13.77 -4.81
C GLU A 87 26.11 -12.71 -4.18
N ASN A 88 25.69 -12.08 -3.08
CA ASN A 88 26.51 -11.09 -2.35
C ASN A 88 27.52 -11.74 -1.38
N GLY A 89 27.42 -13.05 -1.09
CA GLY A 89 28.26 -13.80 -0.17
C GLY A 89 27.65 -13.94 1.22
N ARG A 90 27.38 -15.19 1.61
CA ARG A 90 26.63 -15.53 2.85
C ARG A 90 27.25 -14.96 4.12
N ASP A 91 28.57 -15.04 4.25
CA ASP A 91 29.25 -14.67 5.50
C ASP A 91 29.39 -13.17 5.73
N LYS A 92 29.11 -12.36 4.71
CA LYS A 92 29.25 -10.90 4.75
C LYS A 92 27.90 -10.16 4.73
N THR A 93 26.83 -10.84 4.33
CA THR A 93 25.53 -10.20 4.08
C THR A 93 24.66 -10.19 5.31
N LYS A 94 24.18 -9.03 5.71
CA LYS A 94 23.23 -8.82 6.81
C LYS A 94 21.94 -8.20 6.28
N ILE A 95 20.82 -8.75 6.70
CA ILE A 95 19.49 -8.36 6.23
C ILE A 95 18.67 -7.82 7.39
N LEU A 96 17.94 -6.72 7.17
CA LEU A 96 16.95 -6.20 8.10
C LEU A 96 15.55 -6.41 7.52
N VAL A 97 14.64 -6.94 8.33
CA VAL A 97 13.21 -7.03 8.00
C VAL A 97 12.42 -6.17 8.97
N VAL A 98 11.81 -5.11 8.45
CA VAL A 98 10.92 -4.20 9.18
C VAL A 98 9.48 -4.63 8.89
N TYR A 99 8.70 -4.89 9.93
CA TYR A 99 7.36 -5.45 9.79
C TYR A 99 6.35 -4.88 10.79
N PRO A 100 5.05 -4.88 10.47
CA PRO A 100 4.01 -4.67 11.47
C PRO A 100 3.97 -5.85 12.47
N PRO A 101 3.79 -5.63 13.78
CA PRO A 101 3.77 -6.70 14.79
C PRO A 101 2.86 -7.88 14.42
N ALA A 102 1.80 -7.60 13.71
CA ALA A 102 0.82 -8.58 13.27
C ALA A 102 1.37 -9.71 12.37
N VAL A 103 2.48 -9.51 11.66
CA VAL A 103 3.03 -10.46 10.69
C VAL A 103 4.38 -11.06 11.10
N GLU A 104 4.87 -10.73 12.30
CA GLU A 104 6.15 -11.18 12.84
C GLU A 104 6.37 -12.68 12.70
N HIS A 105 5.40 -13.46 13.18
CA HIS A 105 5.52 -14.92 13.22
C HIS A 105 5.61 -15.51 11.80
N ASN A 106 4.88 -14.93 10.85
CA ASN A 106 4.91 -15.36 9.46
C ASN A 106 6.29 -15.11 8.82
N TRP A 107 6.87 -13.92 9.04
CA TRP A 107 8.20 -13.57 8.54
C TRP A 107 9.27 -14.50 9.11
N LYS A 108 9.33 -14.64 10.43
CA LYS A 108 10.32 -15.49 11.12
C LYS A 108 10.20 -16.95 10.68
N ALA A 109 8.99 -17.49 10.60
CA ALA A 109 8.75 -18.85 10.14
C ALA A 109 9.19 -19.06 8.69
N THR A 110 8.83 -18.15 7.77
CA THR A 110 9.20 -18.28 6.36
C THR A 110 10.72 -18.22 6.17
N PHE A 111 11.40 -17.28 6.80
CA PHE A 111 12.87 -17.17 6.71
C PHE A 111 13.57 -18.41 7.29
N LYS A 112 13.05 -18.97 8.38
CA LYS A 112 13.53 -20.22 8.97
C LYS A 112 13.32 -21.41 8.02
N ASP A 113 12.15 -21.53 7.42
CA ASP A 113 11.85 -22.60 6.45
C ASP A 113 12.81 -22.53 5.24
N PHE A 114 13.18 -21.31 4.79
CA PHE A 114 14.15 -21.10 3.72
C PHE A 114 15.62 -21.17 4.17
N GLY A 115 15.89 -21.36 5.47
CA GLY A 115 17.23 -21.56 6.05
C GLY A 115 18.13 -20.34 6.01
N ILE A 116 17.57 -19.13 6.09
CA ILE A 116 18.30 -17.87 6.06
C ILE A 116 18.06 -16.97 7.29
N ASP A 117 17.34 -17.45 8.29
CA ASP A 117 16.96 -16.72 9.51
C ASP A 117 18.16 -16.20 10.32
N LYS A 118 19.30 -16.89 10.31
CA LYS A 118 20.51 -16.46 11.01
C LYS A 118 21.24 -15.25 10.40
N TYR A 119 20.86 -14.84 9.19
CA TYR A 119 21.43 -13.69 8.50
C TYR A 119 20.53 -12.46 8.57
N VAL A 120 19.53 -12.48 9.46
CA VAL A 120 18.46 -11.49 9.46
C VAL A 120 18.17 -10.97 10.86
N ASN A 121 18.12 -9.67 11.02
CA ASN A 121 17.45 -9.04 12.15
C ASN A 121 16.00 -8.71 11.78
N PHE A 122 15.10 -9.00 12.73
CA PHE A 122 13.66 -8.76 12.60
C PHE A 122 13.25 -7.67 13.58
N ILE A 123 12.66 -6.58 13.09
CA ILE A 123 12.23 -5.46 13.94
C ILE A 123 10.84 -4.98 13.59
N SER A 124 10.05 -4.65 14.61
CA SER A 124 8.74 -4.03 14.38
C SER A 124 8.89 -2.57 13.95
N ASN A 125 7.95 -2.09 13.12
CA ASN A 125 7.95 -0.72 12.61
C ASN A 125 7.89 0.38 13.70
N GLY A 126 7.42 0.05 14.90
CA GLY A 126 7.42 0.98 16.06
C GLY A 126 8.66 0.91 16.95
N SER A 127 9.70 0.15 16.56
CA SER A 127 10.89 -0.08 17.38
C SER A 127 12.21 0.23 16.65
N LEU A 128 12.15 1.03 15.57
CA LEU A 128 13.31 1.32 14.71
C LEU A 128 14.45 2.04 15.45
N SER A 129 14.13 2.83 16.47
CA SER A 129 15.13 3.50 17.34
C SER A 129 16.15 2.51 17.94
N LYS A 130 15.75 1.25 18.17
CA LYS A 130 16.65 0.22 18.70
C LYS A 130 17.77 -0.19 17.72
N ILE A 131 17.60 0.06 16.43
CA ILE A 131 18.64 -0.17 15.41
C ILE A 131 19.63 0.99 15.35
N LEU A 132 19.18 2.18 15.72
CA LEU A 132 20.00 3.41 15.76
C LEU A 132 20.71 3.61 17.11
N ASP A 133 20.36 2.81 18.10
CA ASP A 133 20.97 2.80 19.43
C ASP A 133 22.23 1.94 19.40
N GLU A 134 23.40 2.58 19.42
CA GLU A 134 24.72 1.93 19.38
C GLU A 134 24.98 1.04 20.62
N ASP A 135 24.30 1.29 21.72
CA ASP A 135 24.42 0.52 22.97
C ASP A 135 23.51 -0.73 22.98
N ASN A 136 22.70 -0.92 21.95
CA ASN A 136 21.77 -2.03 21.84
C ASN A 136 22.38 -3.27 21.16
N TYR A 137 23.01 -4.13 21.89
CA TYR A 137 23.66 -5.36 21.40
C TYR A 137 22.70 -6.47 20.93
N ASN A 138 21.40 -6.28 20.98
CA ASN A 138 20.43 -7.26 20.48
C ASN A 138 20.24 -7.21 18.97
N TYR A 139 20.68 -6.14 18.32
CA TYR A 139 20.59 -5.95 16.87
C TYR A 139 21.98 -5.59 16.31
N TRP A 140 22.17 -5.85 15.02
CA TRP A 140 23.31 -5.28 14.30
C TRP A 140 23.11 -3.79 14.12
N ASN A 141 24.21 -3.05 14.05
CA ASN A 141 24.14 -1.61 13.86
C ASN A 141 23.58 -1.25 12.48
N ALA A 142 23.01 -0.05 12.36
CA ALA A 142 22.39 0.42 11.13
C ALA A 142 23.33 0.35 9.91
N ASP A 143 24.62 0.61 10.09
CA ASP A 143 25.66 0.60 9.05
C ASP A 143 26.13 -0.79 8.60
N GLU A 144 25.67 -1.85 9.26
CA GLU A 144 26.06 -3.23 8.94
C GLU A 144 25.11 -3.92 7.94
N PHE A 145 23.92 -3.39 7.67
CA PHE A 145 22.94 -4.02 6.79
C PHE A 145 23.24 -3.76 5.31
N ASP A 146 23.08 -4.80 4.49
CA ASP A 146 23.19 -4.76 3.03
C ASP A 146 21.82 -4.63 2.35
N LEU A 147 20.81 -5.33 2.90
CA LEU A 147 19.46 -5.41 2.34
C LEU A 147 18.43 -5.12 3.44
N ILE A 148 17.47 -4.24 3.13
CA ILE A 148 16.38 -3.88 4.03
C ILE A 148 15.06 -4.22 3.34
N LEU A 149 14.23 -5.02 4.00
CA LEU A 149 12.87 -5.34 3.59
C LEU A 149 11.91 -4.58 4.49
N VAL A 150 10.98 -3.85 3.91
CA VAL A 150 9.97 -3.08 4.65
C VAL A 150 8.58 -3.57 4.27
N ASP A 151 7.92 -4.29 5.17
CA ASP A 151 6.56 -4.77 4.95
C ASP A 151 5.54 -3.70 5.33
N GLU A 152 4.43 -3.66 4.59
CA GLU A 152 3.40 -2.61 4.65
C GLU A 152 4.01 -1.20 4.58
N ALA A 153 4.87 -1.00 3.56
CA ALA A 153 5.65 0.22 3.37
C ALA A 153 4.81 1.51 3.35
N HIS A 154 3.53 1.42 2.97
CA HIS A 154 2.60 2.55 2.99
C HIS A 154 2.42 3.21 4.38
N LYS A 155 2.86 2.56 5.46
CA LYS A 155 2.90 3.17 6.81
C LYS A 155 3.98 4.25 6.95
N PHE A 156 4.95 4.28 6.05
CA PHE A 156 6.06 5.25 6.02
C PHE A 156 5.90 6.34 4.93
N ARG A 157 4.68 6.61 4.51
CA ARG A 157 4.37 7.60 3.47
C ARG A 157 4.47 9.08 3.89
N SER A 158 4.65 9.36 5.18
CA SER A 158 4.73 10.72 5.71
C SER A 158 6.10 11.03 6.28
N HIS A 159 6.80 12.00 5.68
CA HIS A 159 8.11 12.47 6.16
C HIS A 159 8.07 13.30 7.44
N THR A 160 6.90 13.55 8.00
CA THR A 160 6.75 14.24 9.29
C THR A 160 6.66 13.28 10.48
N THR A 161 6.78 11.98 10.25
CA THR A 161 6.71 10.98 11.32
C THR A 161 8.12 10.54 11.73
N SER A 162 8.37 10.42 13.03
CA SER A 162 9.63 9.91 13.57
C SER A 162 9.99 8.52 13.03
N ALA A 163 9.00 7.68 12.79
CA ALA A 163 9.21 6.36 12.21
C ALA A 163 9.79 6.43 10.77
N PHE A 164 9.34 7.38 9.95
CA PHE A 164 9.90 7.59 8.62
C PHE A 164 11.34 8.10 8.71
N GLU A 165 11.61 9.09 9.56
CA GLU A 165 12.93 9.67 9.76
C GLU A 165 13.94 8.59 10.19
N GLN A 166 13.58 7.76 11.19
CA GLN A 166 14.41 6.65 11.64
C GLN A 166 14.67 5.63 10.54
N LEU A 167 13.62 5.23 9.79
CA LEU A 167 13.79 4.28 8.69
C LEU A 167 14.66 4.87 7.58
N GLN A 168 14.48 6.15 7.25
CA GLN A 168 15.29 6.83 6.24
C GLN A 168 16.77 6.90 6.67
N GLU A 169 17.04 7.21 7.90
CA GLU A 169 18.40 7.21 8.46
C GLU A 169 19.05 5.83 8.32
N ILE A 170 18.36 4.76 8.74
CA ILE A 170 18.83 3.38 8.58
C ILE A 170 19.08 3.04 7.10
N CYS A 171 18.19 3.42 6.20
CA CYS A 171 18.32 3.13 4.77
C CYS A 171 19.46 3.92 4.10
N LYS A 172 19.69 5.16 4.51
CA LYS A 172 20.68 6.07 3.89
C LYS A 172 22.07 5.96 4.49
N MET A 173 22.20 5.48 5.72
CA MET A 173 23.48 5.25 6.34
C MET A 173 24.31 4.28 5.48
N PRO A 174 25.49 4.66 4.99
CA PRO A 174 26.31 3.78 4.15
C PRO A 174 26.78 2.58 4.95
N ARG A 175 26.89 1.43 4.30
CA ARG A 175 27.50 0.25 4.92
C ARG A 175 28.97 0.48 5.15
N ILE A 176 29.47 0.15 6.33
CA ILE A 176 30.90 0.24 6.66
C ILE A 176 31.55 -1.13 6.43
N GLU A 177 32.54 -1.19 5.53
CA GLU A 177 33.43 -2.32 5.39
C GLU A 177 34.78 -2.04 6.11
N ASN A 178 35.20 -2.95 6.98
CA ASN A 178 36.53 -2.99 7.60
C ASN A 178 37.08 -1.63 8.06
N GLY A 179 36.50 -1.05 9.12
CA GLY A 179 37.09 0.07 9.82
C GLY A 179 37.15 1.40 9.05
N ASN A 180 35.98 2.04 8.85
CA ASN A 180 35.78 3.42 8.39
C ASN A 180 35.87 3.72 6.88
N VAL A 181 35.83 2.75 5.99
CA VAL A 181 35.68 3.03 4.57
C VAL A 181 34.16 3.08 4.25
N PRO A 182 33.62 4.19 3.69
CA PRO A 182 32.24 4.26 3.26
C PRO A 182 31.98 3.17 2.21
N GLY A 183 31.12 2.22 2.55
CA GLY A 183 30.80 1.10 1.68
C GLY A 183 29.68 1.39 0.70
N PHE A 184 29.13 0.35 0.12
CA PHE A 184 28.09 0.41 -0.88
C PHE A 184 26.76 0.91 -0.34
N LYS A 185 25.93 1.47 -1.22
CA LYS A 185 24.54 1.79 -0.91
C LYS A 185 23.77 0.52 -0.54
N LYS A 186 22.95 0.59 0.49
CA LYS A 186 22.04 -0.47 0.88
C LYS A 186 20.98 -0.68 -0.17
N LYS A 187 20.52 -1.92 -0.29
CA LYS A 187 19.39 -2.27 -1.14
C LYS A 187 18.11 -2.30 -0.33
N VAL A 188 17.01 -1.73 -0.88
CA VAL A 188 15.75 -1.62 -0.14
C VAL A 188 14.60 -2.23 -0.94
N MET A 189 13.85 -3.13 -0.33
CA MET A 189 12.64 -3.70 -0.90
C MET A 189 11.43 -3.22 -0.11
N LEU A 190 10.56 -2.44 -0.74
CA LEU A 190 9.31 -1.96 -0.17
C LEU A 190 8.17 -2.90 -0.55
N ILE A 191 7.53 -3.50 0.42
CA ILE A 191 6.45 -4.47 0.21
C ILE A 191 5.13 -3.80 0.57
N SER A 192 4.25 -3.66 -0.41
CA SER A 192 2.92 -3.06 -0.22
C SER A 192 1.95 -3.58 -1.28
N ALA A 193 0.71 -3.86 -0.89
CA ALA A 193 -0.31 -4.30 -1.86
C ALA A 193 -0.79 -3.15 -2.77
N THR A 194 -0.60 -1.90 -2.41
CA THR A 194 -1.24 -0.74 -3.04
C THR A 194 -0.33 0.50 -3.19
N PRO A 195 0.87 0.38 -3.80
CA PRO A 195 1.71 1.56 -4.01
C PRO A 195 1.06 2.58 -4.96
N MET A 196 0.10 2.15 -5.78
CA MET A 196 -0.57 3.00 -6.77
C MET A 196 -1.75 3.81 -6.23
N ASN A 197 -2.16 3.60 -4.98
CA ASN A 197 -3.26 4.34 -4.34
C ASN A 197 -2.79 5.57 -3.55
N ASN A 198 -1.50 5.86 -3.58
CA ASN A 198 -0.89 6.95 -2.82
C ASN A 198 -0.91 8.26 -3.62
N THR A 199 -0.84 9.38 -2.91
CA THR A 199 -0.67 10.69 -3.54
C THR A 199 0.72 10.81 -4.17
N PRO A 200 0.95 11.74 -5.11
CA PRO A 200 2.30 11.99 -5.61
C PRO A 200 3.32 12.32 -4.51
N ALA A 201 2.87 12.96 -3.41
CA ALA A 201 3.71 13.25 -2.26
C ALA A 201 4.10 11.98 -1.48
N ASP A 202 3.16 11.07 -1.27
CA ASP A 202 3.40 9.81 -0.56
C ASP A 202 4.41 8.93 -1.32
N ILE A 203 4.22 8.80 -2.64
CA ILE A 203 5.13 8.05 -3.53
C ILE A 203 6.53 8.68 -3.50
N TYR A 204 6.61 10.01 -3.58
CA TYR A 204 7.87 10.73 -3.48
C TYR A 204 8.59 10.44 -2.17
N THR A 205 7.86 10.42 -1.05
CA THR A 205 8.39 10.10 0.28
C THR A 205 8.92 8.66 0.35
N GLU A 206 8.13 7.68 -0.08
CA GLU A 206 8.54 6.25 -0.03
C GLU A 206 9.79 5.98 -0.89
N ILE A 207 9.88 6.56 -2.07
CA ILE A 207 11.04 6.38 -2.97
C ILE A 207 12.32 6.96 -2.37
N GLN A 208 12.25 8.01 -1.56
CA GLN A 208 13.40 8.58 -0.89
C GLN A 208 14.09 7.62 0.10
N LEU A 209 13.47 6.51 0.48
CA LEU A 209 14.13 5.48 1.29
C LEU A 209 15.31 4.82 0.55
N PHE A 210 15.30 4.74 -0.79
CA PHE A 210 16.36 4.11 -1.57
C PHE A 210 16.92 4.97 -2.72
N GLN A 211 16.21 6.01 -3.16
CA GLN A 211 16.68 6.93 -4.19
C GLN A 211 17.14 8.26 -3.61
N ASP A 212 18.14 8.85 -4.22
CA ASP A 212 18.53 10.23 -3.92
C ASP A 212 17.57 11.19 -4.60
N PRO A 213 16.97 12.17 -3.90
CA PRO A 213 16.02 13.11 -4.49
C PRO A 213 16.56 13.92 -5.67
N ARG A 214 17.87 14.17 -5.72
CA ARG A 214 18.53 15.00 -6.74
C ARG A 214 19.30 14.19 -7.77
N ARG A 215 19.65 12.93 -7.46
CA ARG A 215 20.47 12.04 -8.31
C ARG A 215 19.89 10.63 -8.31
N CYS A 216 18.69 10.47 -8.87
CA CYS A 216 18.09 9.15 -8.90
C CYS A 216 18.50 8.32 -10.12
N THR A 217 18.39 7.01 -10.00
CA THR A 217 18.73 6.03 -11.04
C THR A 217 17.54 5.63 -11.90
N ILE A 218 16.39 6.33 -11.77
CA ILE A 218 15.18 6.01 -12.52
C ILE A 218 15.29 6.51 -13.94
N ASP A 219 15.05 5.64 -14.89
CA ASP A 219 15.13 5.96 -16.31
C ASP A 219 14.22 7.14 -16.68
N GLY A 220 14.81 8.20 -17.20
CA GLY A 220 14.11 9.40 -17.64
C GLY A 220 13.63 10.33 -16.51
N VAL A 221 14.04 10.08 -15.25
CA VAL A 221 13.78 10.96 -14.10
C VAL A 221 15.04 11.08 -13.25
N SER A 222 15.98 11.90 -13.67
CA SER A 222 17.26 12.06 -12.96
C SER A 222 17.16 12.88 -11.67
N ASN A 223 16.12 13.71 -11.53
CA ASN A 223 15.85 14.54 -10.37
C ASN A 223 14.38 14.38 -9.92
N LEU A 224 14.17 13.63 -8.84
CA LEU A 224 12.85 13.37 -8.27
C LEU A 224 12.18 14.65 -7.75
N THR A 225 12.94 15.55 -7.12
CA THR A 225 12.40 16.80 -6.60
C THR A 225 11.83 17.66 -7.72
N ALA A 226 12.59 17.83 -8.80
CA ALA A 226 12.13 18.59 -9.98
C ALA A 226 10.94 17.93 -10.67
N PHE A 227 10.86 16.60 -10.67
CA PHE A 227 9.74 15.87 -11.23
C PHE A 227 8.46 15.97 -10.37
N PHE A 228 8.58 15.77 -9.04
CA PHE A 228 7.42 15.68 -8.16
C PHE A 228 6.88 17.03 -7.69
N SER A 229 7.72 18.07 -7.50
CA SER A 229 7.29 19.36 -6.94
C SER A 229 6.13 20.00 -7.73
N PRO A 230 6.19 20.13 -9.07
CA PRO A 230 5.06 20.67 -9.84
C PRO A 230 3.83 19.76 -9.78
N LEU A 231 3.99 18.44 -9.78
CA LEU A 231 2.89 17.49 -9.73
C LEU A 231 2.17 17.53 -8.37
N ILE A 232 2.92 17.64 -7.27
CA ILE A 232 2.36 17.78 -5.91
C ILE A 232 1.59 19.12 -5.80
N LYS A 233 2.15 20.21 -6.36
CA LYS A 233 1.48 21.52 -6.37
C LYS A 233 0.18 21.47 -7.17
N GLU A 234 0.20 20.90 -8.38
CA GLU A 234 -0.97 20.74 -9.23
C GLU A 234 -2.02 19.84 -8.57
N PHE A 235 -1.62 18.72 -7.96
CA PHE A 235 -2.52 17.85 -7.21
C PHE A 235 -3.21 18.57 -6.05
N LYS A 236 -2.46 19.40 -5.27
CA LYS A 236 -3.02 20.21 -4.18
C LYS A 236 -3.98 21.27 -4.70
N GLN A 237 -3.74 21.85 -5.87
CA GLN A 237 -4.64 22.82 -6.50
C GLN A 237 -5.94 22.14 -6.95
N LEU A 238 -5.83 21.02 -7.68
CA LEU A 238 -7.00 20.24 -8.12
C LEU A 238 -7.91 19.82 -6.96
N LYS A 239 -7.33 19.45 -5.81
CA LYS A 239 -8.09 19.10 -4.60
C LYS A 239 -8.91 20.29 -4.01
N ARG A 240 -8.51 21.51 -4.29
CA ARG A 240 -9.18 22.72 -3.77
C ARG A 240 -10.23 23.30 -4.72
N GLU A 241 -10.25 22.84 -5.96
CA GLU A 241 -11.22 23.29 -6.96
C GLU A 241 -12.61 22.75 -6.65
N PRO A 242 -13.68 23.58 -6.63
CA PRO A 242 -15.05 23.12 -6.36
C PRO A 242 -15.55 22.09 -7.40
N ASN A 243 -15.10 22.22 -8.64
CA ASN A 243 -15.37 21.28 -9.74
C ASN A 243 -14.08 20.52 -10.07
N PHE A 244 -13.93 19.36 -9.47
CA PHE A 244 -12.75 18.51 -9.64
C PHE A 244 -12.62 17.98 -11.08
N ASP A 245 -11.54 18.38 -11.77
CA ASP A 245 -11.26 17.90 -13.13
C ASP A 245 -10.61 16.51 -13.12
N ILE A 246 -11.46 15.49 -13.28
CA ILE A 246 -11.05 14.08 -13.32
C ILE A 246 -10.06 13.80 -14.47
N SER A 247 -10.16 14.51 -15.60
CA SER A 247 -9.29 14.29 -16.77
C SER A 247 -7.86 14.76 -16.49
N ARG A 248 -7.70 15.94 -15.89
CA ARG A 248 -6.38 16.43 -15.46
C ARG A 248 -5.76 15.56 -14.38
N PHE A 249 -6.58 15.12 -13.41
CA PHE A 249 -6.12 14.18 -12.37
C PHE A 249 -5.60 12.86 -12.97
N LYS A 250 -6.34 12.27 -13.92
CA LYS A 250 -5.91 11.04 -14.61
C LYS A 250 -4.56 11.21 -15.31
N LYS A 251 -4.37 12.30 -16.06
CA LYS A 251 -3.10 12.60 -16.75
C LYS A 251 -1.93 12.73 -15.77
N LEU A 252 -2.16 13.41 -14.63
CA LEU A 252 -1.15 13.54 -13.59
C LEU A 252 -0.80 12.17 -12.99
N ALA A 253 -1.79 11.36 -12.64
CA ALA A 253 -1.59 10.01 -12.10
C ALA A 253 -0.89 9.08 -13.12
N GLU A 254 -1.25 9.15 -14.39
CA GLU A 254 -0.59 8.41 -15.47
C GLU A 254 0.88 8.79 -15.62
N ARG A 255 1.19 10.07 -15.54
CA ARG A 255 2.57 10.55 -15.60
C ARG A 255 3.44 9.99 -14.47
N VAL A 256 2.94 10.00 -13.23
CA VAL A 256 3.65 9.40 -12.08
C VAL A 256 3.77 7.90 -12.24
N ARG A 257 2.67 7.24 -12.61
CA ARG A 257 2.63 5.79 -12.80
C ARG A 257 3.64 5.32 -13.84
N ASP A 258 3.61 5.92 -15.03
CA ASP A 258 4.38 5.41 -16.17
C ASP A 258 5.86 5.77 -16.07
N ARG A 259 6.21 6.93 -15.48
CA ARG A 259 7.59 7.39 -15.38
C ARG A 259 8.33 6.89 -14.13
N VAL A 260 7.62 6.63 -13.05
CA VAL A 260 8.25 6.35 -11.75
C VAL A 260 7.80 5.00 -11.19
N ILE A 261 6.49 4.78 -11.09
CA ILE A 261 5.99 3.59 -10.37
C ILE A 261 6.29 2.31 -11.17
N LYS A 262 5.97 2.26 -12.46
CA LYS A 262 6.17 1.06 -13.29
C LYS A 262 7.62 0.57 -13.32
N PRO A 263 8.64 1.43 -13.57
CA PRO A 263 10.03 0.99 -13.53
C PRO A 263 10.44 0.38 -12.19
N LEU A 264 9.92 0.93 -11.09
CA LEU A 264 10.29 0.53 -9.73
C LEU A 264 9.40 -0.57 -9.13
N THR A 265 8.38 -1.06 -9.83
CA THR A 265 7.40 -1.98 -9.25
C THR A 265 7.45 -3.35 -9.90
N VAL A 266 7.43 -4.39 -9.07
CA VAL A 266 7.11 -5.77 -9.46
C VAL A 266 5.68 -6.02 -9.00
N ARG A 267 4.77 -6.29 -9.93
CA ARG A 267 3.35 -6.48 -9.65
C ARG A 267 2.75 -7.56 -10.53
N ARG A 268 2.01 -8.45 -9.92
CA ARG A 268 1.16 -9.46 -10.55
C ARG A 268 -0.25 -9.32 -10.01
N THR A 269 -1.23 -9.43 -10.89
CA THR A 269 -2.64 -9.51 -10.54
C THR A 269 -3.17 -10.93 -10.76
N ARG A 270 -4.34 -11.23 -10.23
CA ARG A 270 -4.99 -12.51 -10.50
C ARG A 270 -5.33 -12.67 -11.96
N THR A 271 -5.76 -11.58 -12.60
CA THR A 271 -6.03 -11.56 -14.05
C THR A 271 -4.78 -11.88 -14.86
N ASP A 272 -3.60 -11.41 -14.46
CA ASP A 272 -2.33 -11.78 -15.11
C ASP A 272 -2.06 -13.29 -15.00
N ILE A 273 -2.33 -13.88 -13.82
CA ILE A 273 -2.13 -15.31 -13.60
C ILE A 273 -3.13 -16.14 -14.40
N GLU A 274 -4.38 -15.73 -14.47
CA GLU A 274 -5.41 -16.42 -15.24
C GLU A 274 -5.17 -16.35 -16.76
N ASN A 275 -4.67 -15.22 -17.26
CA ASN A 275 -4.46 -14.98 -18.68
C ASN A 275 -3.15 -15.59 -19.22
N VAL A 276 -2.16 -15.86 -18.38
CA VAL A 276 -0.91 -16.48 -18.80
C VAL A 276 -0.99 -18.01 -18.62
N PRO A 277 -1.02 -18.81 -19.71
CA PRO A 277 -1.30 -20.24 -19.64
C PRO A 277 -0.37 -21.02 -18.68
N ARG A 278 0.93 -20.68 -18.64
CA ARG A 278 1.87 -21.34 -17.72
C ARG A 278 1.61 -21.00 -16.26
N TYR A 279 1.20 -19.77 -15.92
CA TYR A 279 0.86 -19.39 -14.56
C TYR A 279 -0.45 -20.07 -14.11
N ASN A 280 -1.45 -20.08 -15.02
CA ASN A 280 -2.75 -20.67 -14.74
C ASN A 280 -2.67 -22.19 -14.51
N LYS A 281 -1.79 -22.89 -15.25
CA LYS A 281 -1.57 -24.33 -15.09
C LYS A 281 -1.15 -24.71 -13.67
N ASP A 282 -0.35 -23.87 -13.01
CA ASP A 282 0.17 -24.15 -11.67
C ASP A 282 -0.83 -23.86 -10.56
N VAL A 283 -1.75 -22.89 -10.77
CA VAL A 283 -2.61 -22.33 -9.73
C VAL A 283 -3.98 -23.00 -9.66
N ASN A 284 -4.43 -23.67 -10.73
CA ASN A 284 -5.80 -24.23 -10.86
C ASN A 284 -6.94 -23.22 -10.66
N GLY A 285 -6.67 -21.93 -10.93
CA GLY A 285 -7.62 -20.83 -10.80
C GLY A 285 -7.80 -20.31 -9.38
N PHE A 286 -8.58 -19.23 -9.27
CA PHE A 286 -8.93 -18.61 -8.00
C PHE A 286 -10.42 -18.80 -7.71
N PRO A 287 -10.83 -18.83 -6.43
CA PRO A 287 -12.25 -18.79 -6.10
C PRO A 287 -12.91 -17.54 -6.66
N LYS A 288 -14.10 -17.69 -7.20
CA LYS A 288 -14.92 -16.57 -7.62
C LYS A 288 -15.48 -15.87 -6.38
N VAL A 289 -15.19 -14.59 -6.23
CA VAL A 289 -15.80 -13.77 -5.18
C VAL A 289 -17.18 -13.33 -5.65
N GLU A 290 -18.20 -13.73 -4.91
CA GLU A 290 -19.58 -13.34 -5.19
C GLU A 290 -19.84 -11.92 -4.65
N ARG A 291 -20.83 -11.24 -5.24
CA ARG A 291 -21.23 -9.91 -4.77
C ARG A 291 -21.64 -9.95 -3.29
N PRO A 292 -21.39 -8.89 -2.54
CA PRO A 292 -21.80 -8.80 -1.15
C PRO A 292 -23.29 -9.07 -0.96
N ILE A 293 -23.61 -9.95 0.00
CA ILE A 293 -24.97 -10.28 0.37
C ILE A 293 -25.38 -9.33 1.49
N GLU A 294 -26.25 -8.38 1.16
CA GLU A 294 -26.77 -7.44 2.12
C GLU A 294 -27.69 -8.12 3.12
N SER A 295 -27.42 -7.98 4.40
CA SER A 295 -28.23 -8.48 5.50
C SER A 295 -28.82 -7.29 6.23
N ARG A 296 -30.08 -6.96 5.90
CA ARG A 296 -30.78 -5.82 6.48
C ARG A 296 -31.47 -6.24 7.78
N TYR A 297 -31.34 -5.41 8.83
CA TYR A 297 -32.02 -5.53 10.11
C TYR A 297 -32.87 -4.29 10.37
N GLU A 298 -33.99 -4.45 11.06
CA GLU A 298 -34.95 -3.39 11.32
C GLU A 298 -34.68 -2.80 12.71
N LEU A 299 -34.61 -1.47 12.79
CA LEU A 299 -34.64 -0.75 14.05
C LEU A 299 -36.11 -0.44 14.37
N ASN A 300 -36.57 -0.71 15.59
CA ASN A 300 -37.84 -0.19 16.04
C ASN A 300 -37.77 1.34 16.16
N GLU A 301 -38.91 2.00 16.23
CA GLU A 301 -39.05 3.46 16.21
C GLU A 301 -38.23 4.11 17.36
N HIS A 302 -38.31 3.56 18.56
CA HIS A 302 -37.56 4.03 19.71
C HIS A 302 -36.02 3.95 19.55
N LEU A 303 -35.52 2.83 19.01
CA LEU A 303 -34.09 2.67 18.74
C LEU A 303 -33.60 3.56 17.58
N ALA A 304 -34.46 3.82 16.59
CA ALA A 304 -34.15 4.74 15.51
C ALA A 304 -33.98 6.18 16.03
N ASP A 305 -34.92 6.62 16.90
CA ASP A 305 -34.86 7.96 17.52
C ASP A 305 -33.61 8.13 18.41
N LEU A 306 -33.32 7.12 19.26
CA LEU A 306 -32.11 7.13 20.09
C LEU A 306 -30.82 7.18 19.25
N PHE A 307 -30.79 6.44 18.14
CA PHE A 307 -29.65 6.43 17.23
C PHE A 307 -29.44 7.81 16.59
N GLU A 308 -30.52 8.43 16.11
CA GLU A 308 -30.50 9.78 15.54
C GLU A 308 -30.03 10.81 16.54
N HIS A 309 -30.62 10.81 17.73
CA HIS A 309 -30.24 11.73 18.80
C HIS A 309 -28.78 11.58 19.20
N ALA A 310 -28.29 10.35 19.38
CA ALA A 310 -26.88 10.08 19.68
C ALA A 310 -25.95 10.61 18.58
N MET A 311 -26.29 10.35 17.31
CA MET A 311 -25.48 10.85 16.18
C MET A 311 -25.37 12.38 16.16
N LEU A 312 -26.49 13.06 16.30
CA LEU A 312 -26.53 14.52 16.31
C LEU A 312 -25.75 15.11 17.50
N THR A 313 -25.89 14.49 18.67
CA THR A 313 -25.21 14.90 19.90
C THR A 313 -23.70 14.70 19.81
N LEU A 314 -23.24 13.53 19.33
CA LEU A 314 -21.81 13.26 19.10
C LEU A 314 -21.20 14.19 18.05
N GLU A 315 -21.98 14.62 17.08
CA GLU A 315 -21.50 15.52 16.02
C GLU A 315 -21.43 16.98 16.44
N LYS A 316 -22.47 17.46 17.14
CA LYS A 316 -22.67 18.92 17.35
C LYS A 316 -22.43 19.38 18.77
N ASN A 317 -22.73 18.55 19.77
CA ASN A 317 -22.78 18.98 21.17
C ASN A 317 -21.54 18.56 21.97
N LEU A 318 -20.88 17.45 21.60
CA LEU A 318 -19.66 16.98 22.26
C LEU A 318 -18.43 17.68 21.67
N THR A 319 -17.64 18.33 22.52
CA THR A 319 -16.45 19.08 22.10
C THR A 319 -15.19 18.24 22.04
N TYR A 320 -15.19 17.05 22.71
CA TYR A 320 -14.02 16.19 22.86
C TYR A 320 -12.85 16.92 23.54
N ALA A 321 -13.16 17.79 24.50
CA ALA A 321 -12.22 18.67 25.19
C ALA A 321 -11.02 17.91 25.75
N ARG A 322 -11.22 16.77 26.39
CA ARG A 322 -10.16 15.95 26.98
C ARG A 322 -9.02 15.64 26.01
N TYR A 323 -9.32 15.40 24.74
CA TYR A 323 -8.33 15.11 23.69
C TYR A 323 -7.66 16.35 23.10
N GLN A 324 -8.09 17.52 23.55
CA GLN A 324 -7.56 18.82 23.13
C GLN A 324 -6.73 19.50 24.25
N ALA A 325 -6.46 18.82 25.37
CA ALA A 325 -5.79 19.36 26.54
C ALA A 325 -4.55 20.19 26.22
N ILE A 326 -3.65 19.72 25.35
CA ILE A 326 -2.42 20.41 24.98
C ILE A 326 -2.65 21.74 24.23
N ALA A 327 -3.78 21.91 23.54
CA ALA A 327 -4.14 23.21 22.91
C ALA A 327 -4.67 24.25 23.88
N TYR A 328 -5.08 23.78 25.06
CA TYR A 328 -5.59 24.64 26.14
C TYR A 328 -4.56 24.93 27.22
N LEU A 329 -3.33 24.44 27.11
CA LEU A 329 -2.22 24.92 27.91
C LEU A 329 -1.96 26.40 27.64
N LYS A 330 -1.58 27.15 28.65
CA LYS A 330 -1.15 28.54 28.50
C LYS A 330 0.10 28.61 27.64
N PRO A 331 0.27 29.63 26.78
CA PRO A 331 1.40 29.70 25.85
C PRO A 331 2.77 29.58 26.51
N GLU A 332 2.91 30.08 27.73
CA GLU A 332 4.15 30.08 28.48
C GLU A 332 4.55 28.66 28.92
N VAL A 333 3.55 27.78 29.13
CA VAL A 333 3.73 26.40 29.56
C VAL A 333 3.92 25.46 28.33
N ALA A 334 3.20 25.74 27.25
CA ALA A 334 3.26 24.91 26.04
C ALA A 334 4.53 25.11 25.22
N GLN A 335 5.19 26.28 25.34
CA GLN A 335 6.35 26.68 24.55
C GLN A 335 7.53 25.73 24.78
N GLY A 336 8.02 25.12 23.70
CA GLY A 336 9.13 24.17 23.74
C GLY A 336 8.75 22.73 24.06
N LEU A 337 7.53 22.45 24.52
CA LEU A 337 7.06 21.10 24.77
C LEU A 337 6.21 20.55 23.60
N TYR A 338 5.37 21.40 23.03
CA TYR A 338 4.38 20.97 22.02
C TYR A 338 4.36 21.93 20.82
N ASP A 339 5.15 21.62 19.81
CA ASP A 339 5.05 22.29 18.51
C ASP A 339 3.74 21.86 17.80
N ASN A 340 2.97 22.83 17.26
CA ASN A 340 1.69 22.58 16.59
C ASN A 340 0.58 21.97 17.46
N ALA A 341 0.53 22.30 18.75
CA ALA A 341 -0.44 21.77 19.73
C ALA A 341 -1.91 21.82 19.25
N GLU A 342 -2.33 22.89 18.59
CA GLU A 342 -3.70 23.02 18.04
C GLU A 342 -3.99 21.98 16.94
N LEU A 343 -3.05 21.75 16.04
CA LEU A 343 -3.22 20.79 14.94
C LEU A 343 -3.30 19.36 15.48
N ILE A 344 -2.41 19.01 16.41
CA ILE A 344 -2.38 17.71 17.06
C ILE A 344 -3.69 17.47 17.83
N SER A 345 -4.13 18.44 18.62
CA SER A 345 -5.36 18.37 19.42
C SER A 345 -6.60 18.19 18.55
N ARG A 346 -6.74 18.96 17.49
CA ARG A 346 -7.86 18.80 16.53
C ARG A 346 -7.85 17.43 15.86
N SER A 347 -6.68 16.94 15.51
CA SER A 347 -6.55 15.61 14.91
C SER A 347 -6.97 14.50 15.88
N LEU A 348 -6.51 14.54 17.13
CA LEU A 348 -6.86 13.57 18.16
C LEU A 348 -8.38 13.58 18.48
N ALA A 349 -8.96 14.76 18.66
CA ALA A 349 -10.39 14.91 18.87
C ALA A 349 -11.20 14.34 17.70
N GLY A 350 -10.78 14.63 16.46
CA GLY A 350 -11.41 14.08 15.27
C GLY A 350 -11.33 12.57 15.17
N ILE A 351 -10.18 11.97 15.47
CA ILE A 351 -10.00 10.50 15.48
C ILE A 351 -10.95 9.86 16.50
N ARG A 352 -11.05 10.44 17.71
CA ARG A 352 -11.91 9.91 18.80
C ARG A 352 -13.39 10.06 18.48
N LYS A 353 -13.79 11.20 17.92
CA LYS A 353 -15.15 11.42 17.41
C LYS A 353 -15.56 10.36 16.41
N ASN A 354 -14.72 10.15 15.38
CA ASN A 354 -14.97 9.13 14.36
C ASN A 354 -15.01 7.70 14.94
N GLY A 355 -14.16 7.41 15.92
CA GLY A 355 -14.14 6.12 16.62
C GLY A 355 -15.47 5.84 17.33
N LEU A 356 -16.00 6.82 18.06
CA LEU A 356 -17.25 6.69 18.80
C LEU A 356 -18.46 6.55 17.86
N VAL A 357 -18.52 7.37 16.81
CA VAL A 357 -19.57 7.27 15.77
C VAL A 357 -19.58 5.90 15.09
N LYS A 358 -18.42 5.33 14.79
CA LYS A 358 -18.32 3.98 14.19
C LYS A 358 -18.88 2.90 15.13
N ARG A 359 -18.67 3.02 16.41
CA ARG A 359 -19.14 2.05 17.42
C ARG A 359 -20.65 2.04 17.59
N LEU A 360 -21.34 3.10 17.16
CA LEU A 360 -22.80 3.14 17.13
C LEU A 360 -23.42 2.02 16.26
N SER A 361 -22.63 1.41 15.38
CA SER A 361 -23.06 0.25 14.59
C SER A 361 -23.29 -1.01 15.42
N SER A 362 -22.81 -1.08 16.67
CA SER A 362 -23.01 -2.15 17.63
C SER A 362 -23.45 -1.54 18.96
N PHE A 363 -24.68 -1.76 19.36
CA PHE A 363 -25.24 -1.14 20.55
C PHE A 363 -24.41 -1.42 21.81
N TYR A 364 -24.02 -2.66 22.02
CA TYR A 364 -23.15 -3.01 23.15
C TYR A 364 -21.80 -2.27 23.12
N ALA A 365 -21.10 -2.30 21.98
CA ALA A 365 -19.82 -1.61 21.86
C ALA A 365 -19.97 -0.09 22.01
N PHE A 366 -21.12 0.46 21.63
CA PHE A 366 -21.42 1.88 21.81
C PHE A 366 -21.64 2.22 23.28
N GLN A 367 -22.45 1.45 24.00
CA GLN A 367 -22.67 1.62 25.44
C GLN A 367 -21.35 1.53 26.23
N VAL A 368 -20.54 0.50 26.00
CA VAL A 368 -19.19 0.36 26.60
C VAL A 368 -18.32 1.56 26.29
N SER A 369 -18.36 2.03 25.05
CA SER A 369 -17.53 3.19 24.64
C SER A 369 -17.99 4.49 25.26
N LEU A 370 -19.30 4.72 25.35
CA LEU A 370 -19.84 5.91 26.02
C LEU A 370 -19.41 5.95 27.48
N ASP A 371 -19.52 4.81 28.18
CA ASP A 371 -19.12 4.74 29.58
C ASP A 371 -17.61 4.95 29.77
N ASN A 372 -16.78 4.35 28.93
CA ASN A 372 -15.35 4.58 28.94
C ASN A 372 -15.00 6.06 28.66
N PHE A 373 -15.70 6.73 27.74
CA PHE A 373 -15.49 8.16 27.46
C PHE A 373 -15.92 9.03 28.64
N ARG A 374 -17.08 8.71 29.25
CA ARG A 374 -17.59 9.37 30.45
C ARG A 374 -16.61 9.26 31.61
N GLN A 375 -16.16 8.03 31.90
CA GLN A 375 -15.20 7.77 32.97
C GLN A 375 -13.86 8.48 32.74
N ALA A 376 -13.34 8.39 31.54
CA ALA A 376 -12.08 9.02 31.21
C ALA A 376 -12.16 10.56 31.25
N ASN A 377 -13.32 11.15 30.92
CA ASN A 377 -13.54 12.58 31.04
C ASN A 377 -13.67 13.00 32.52
N GLN A 378 -14.39 12.19 33.32
CA GLN A 378 -14.49 12.39 34.76
C GLN A 378 -13.12 12.32 35.43
N ASN A 379 -12.28 11.34 35.11
CA ASN A 379 -10.93 11.20 35.61
C ASN A 379 -10.12 12.49 35.37
N MET A 380 -10.28 13.13 34.19
CA MET A 380 -9.58 14.39 33.91
C MET A 380 -10.14 15.56 34.76
N ILE A 381 -11.46 15.64 34.99
CA ILE A 381 -12.05 16.62 35.90
C ILE A 381 -11.51 16.43 37.33
N ASP A 382 -11.44 15.18 37.80
CA ASP A 382 -10.92 14.84 39.13
C ASP A 382 -9.42 15.22 39.26
N MET A 383 -8.62 15.11 38.20
CA MET A 383 -7.24 15.60 38.19
C MET A 383 -7.16 17.13 38.33
N PHE A 384 -8.07 17.86 37.69
CA PHE A 384 -8.17 19.31 37.86
C PHE A 384 -8.54 19.68 39.29
N ASP A 385 -9.52 19.01 39.87
CA ASP A 385 -9.97 19.27 41.24
C ASP A 385 -8.88 18.99 42.31
N ARG A 386 -7.96 18.04 42.00
CA ARG A 386 -6.78 17.74 42.82
C ARG A 386 -5.56 18.61 42.47
N ASN A 387 -5.69 19.50 41.52
CA ASN A 387 -4.60 20.34 41.00
C ASN A 387 -3.36 19.57 40.51
N LYS A 388 -3.55 18.35 40.00
CA LYS A 388 -2.50 17.50 39.38
C LYS A 388 -3.05 16.89 38.11
N VAL A 389 -2.69 17.45 36.93
CA VAL A 389 -3.15 17.03 35.63
C VAL A 389 -2.04 16.30 34.89
N PHE A 390 -2.21 15.01 34.66
CA PHE A 390 -1.23 14.18 33.99
C PHE A 390 -1.50 14.16 32.47
N ILE A 391 -0.52 14.57 31.68
CA ILE A 391 -0.53 14.42 30.22
C ILE A 391 0.63 13.51 29.85
N ALA A 392 0.34 12.34 29.28
CA ALA A 392 1.34 11.36 28.92
C ALA A 392 0.95 10.66 27.60
N PRO A 393 1.61 10.99 26.48
CA PRO A 393 1.40 10.29 25.22
C PRO A 393 1.78 8.80 25.26
N ASP A 394 2.72 8.44 26.13
CA ASP A 394 3.30 7.08 26.20
C ASP A 394 2.71 6.20 27.31
N LEU A 395 1.81 6.75 28.14
CA LEU A 395 1.20 6.04 29.25
C LEU A 395 -0.34 6.16 29.21
N ASP A 396 -1.04 5.07 29.48
CA ASP A 396 -2.48 5.12 29.69
C ASP A 396 -2.78 5.53 31.14
N ILE A 397 -2.91 6.84 31.36
CA ILE A 397 -3.19 7.42 32.68
C ILE A 397 -4.51 6.89 33.28
N ASN A 398 -5.54 6.64 32.45
CA ASN A 398 -6.80 6.13 32.98
C ASN A 398 -6.62 4.72 33.53
N MET A 399 -5.92 3.85 32.82
CA MET A 399 -5.60 2.50 33.28
C MET A 399 -4.80 2.54 34.59
N LEU A 400 -3.87 3.49 34.74
CA LEU A 400 -3.10 3.65 35.97
C LEU A 400 -3.97 4.11 37.15
N LEU A 401 -4.87 5.06 36.92
CA LEU A 401 -5.85 5.51 37.93
C LEU A 401 -6.82 4.38 38.32
N GLU A 402 -7.35 3.65 37.35
CA GLU A 402 -8.26 2.52 37.58
C GLU A 402 -7.58 1.34 38.30
N SER A 403 -6.26 1.18 38.13
CA SER A 403 -5.49 0.17 38.86
C SER A 403 -5.23 0.51 40.31
N GLY A 404 -5.69 1.68 40.78
CA GLY A 404 -5.60 2.14 42.14
C GLY A 404 -4.24 2.68 42.58
N LEU A 405 -3.38 3.07 41.60
CA LEU A 405 -2.13 3.74 41.91
C LEU A 405 -2.37 5.16 42.43
N SER A 406 -1.58 5.56 43.42
CA SER A 406 -1.61 6.94 43.95
C SER A 406 -1.06 7.95 42.96
N ASP A 407 -1.40 9.23 43.15
CA ASP A 407 -0.90 10.31 42.29
C ASP A 407 0.66 10.38 42.30
N GLU A 408 1.30 10.04 43.45
CA GLU A 408 2.73 9.99 43.61
C GLU A 408 3.37 8.86 42.81
N GLU A 409 2.73 7.66 42.80
CA GLU A 409 3.20 6.50 42.01
C GLU A 409 3.04 6.73 40.52
N ILE A 410 1.97 7.46 40.10
CA ILE A 410 1.77 7.85 38.70
C ILE A 410 2.83 8.88 38.28
N GLU A 411 3.10 9.87 39.13
CA GLU A 411 4.13 10.89 38.91
C GLU A 411 5.54 10.29 38.80
N GLU A 412 5.88 9.30 39.63
CA GLU A 412 7.13 8.56 39.54
C GLU A 412 7.28 7.82 38.21
N LYS A 413 6.22 7.16 37.76
CA LYS A 413 6.20 6.51 36.44
C LYS A 413 6.31 7.50 35.28
N LEU A 414 5.70 8.68 35.39
CA LEU A 414 5.81 9.76 34.42
C LEU A 414 7.24 10.31 34.37
N ASN A 415 7.86 10.57 35.51
CA ASN A 415 9.21 11.08 35.58
C ASN A 415 10.22 10.09 34.99
N ALA A 416 10.05 8.79 35.25
CA ALA A 416 10.88 7.75 34.64
C ALA A 416 10.73 7.70 33.10
N LYS A 417 9.56 8.07 32.57
CA LYS A 417 9.32 8.16 31.13
C LYS A 417 9.62 9.53 30.53
N ALA A 418 9.73 10.58 31.35
CA ALA A 418 10.07 11.92 30.87
C ALA A 418 11.53 12.04 30.42
N GLU A 419 12.42 11.17 30.90
CA GLU A 419 13.79 11.05 30.40
C GLU A 419 13.82 10.62 28.94
N ASP A 420 12.91 9.72 28.55
CA ASP A 420 12.75 9.25 27.16
C ASP A 420 11.90 10.20 26.31
N ASN A 421 10.87 10.82 26.91
CA ASN A 421 9.94 11.70 26.22
C ASN A 421 9.45 12.85 27.13
N PRO A 422 9.97 14.06 26.98
CA PRO A 422 9.61 15.22 27.82
C PRO A 422 8.14 15.67 27.67
N LYS A 423 7.38 15.08 26.74
CA LYS A 423 5.93 15.30 26.62
C LYS A 423 5.09 14.57 27.66
N ASN A 424 5.71 13.64 28.41
CA ASN A 424 5.11 13.04 29.58
C ASN A 424 5.33 14.00 30.79
N ALA A 425 4.33 14.75 31.15
CA ALA A 425 4.48 15.83 32.13
C ALA A 425 3.27 15.94 33.07
N VAL A 426 3.50 16.52 34.22
CA VAL A 426 2.49 16.88 35.22
C VAL A 426 2.26 18.38 35.17
N PHE A 427 1.02 18.80 35.13
CA PHE A 427 0.59 20.19 35.09
C PHE A 427 -0.32 20.49 36.27
N THR A 428 -0.46 21.76 36.62
CA THR A 428 -1.46 22.25 37.55
C THR A 428 -2.71 22.74 36.81
N ALA A 429 -3.83 22.86 37.51
CA ALA A 429 -5.03 23.45 36.91
C ALA A 429 -4.81 24.86 36.36
N ASP A 430 -3.92 25.64 37.03
CA ASP A 430 -3.57 26.99 36.61
C ASP A 430 -2.74 27.06 35.33
N ASP A 431 -2.17 25.97 34.88
CA ASP A 431 -1.43 25.92 33.62
C ASP A 431 -2.34 25.92 32.38
N PHE A 432 -3.63 25.72 32.58
CA PHE A 432 -4.63 25.66 31.51
C PHE A 432 -5.44 26.98 31.41
N LYS A 433 -6.01 27.20 30.24
CA LYS A 433 -6.99 28.27 30.00
C LYS A 433 -8.30 27.96 30.73
N PRO A 434 -8.97 28.95 31.34
CA PRO A 434 -10.20 28.72 32.14
C PRO A 434 -11.32 27.99 31.37
N GLU A 435 -11.43 28.25 30.07
CA GLU A 435 -12.48 27.65 29.24
C GLU A 435 -12.37 26.12 29.15
N PHE A 436 -11.21 25.56 29.43
CA PHE A 436 -10.97 24.12 29.27
C PHE A 436 -11.75 23.28 30.26
N ILE A 437 -11.76 23.64 31.54
CA ILE A 437 -12.53 22.93 32.57
C ILE A 437 -14.04 23.08 32.35
N GLU A 438 -14.51 24.23 31.83
CA GLU A 438 -15.91 24.44 31.49
C GLU A 438 -16.34 23.51 30.35
N MET A 439 -15.49 23.33 29.34
CA MET A 439 -15.74 22.40 28.24
C MET A 439 -15.74 20.94 28.71
N LEU A 440 -14.81 20.53 29.58
CA LEU A 440 -14.80 19.19 30.17
C LEU A 440 -16.10 18.88 30.93
N ARG A 441 -16.59 19.83 31.75
CA ARG A 441 -17.86 19.68 32.46
C ARG A 441 -19.07 19.66 31.52
N GLY A 442 -19.05 20.44 30.46
CA GLY A 442 -20.05 20.39 29.38
C GLY A 442 -20.11 19.05 28.69
N ASP A 443 -18.93 18.52 28.32
CA ASP A 443 -18.79 17.19 27.71
C ASP A 443 -19.26 16.09 28.71
N GLN A 444 -18.97 16.22 30.02
CA GLN A 444 -19.40 15.28 31.05
C GLN A 444 -20.91 15.16 31.13
N ASN A 445 -21.60 16.31 31.19
CA ASN A 445 -23.07 16.34 31.22
C ASN A 445 -23.68 15.69 29.97
N THR A 446 -23.08 15.96 28.80
CA THR A 446 -23.51 15.39 27.51
C THR A 446 -23.33 13.87 27.50
N LEU A 447 -22.20 13.37 27.98
CA LEU A 447 -21.92 11.93 28.07
C LEU A 447 -22.82 11.22 29.10
N GLU A 448 -23.09 11.83 30.25
CA GLU A 448 -23.99 11.31 31.25
C GLU A 448 -25.44 11.18 30.74
N MET A 449 -25.90 12.20 30.00
CA MET A 449 -27.20 12.17 29.32
C MET A 449 -27.28 11.01 28.33
N LEU A 450 -26.31 10.87 27.46
CA LEU A 450 -26.25 9.77 26.47
C LEU A 450 -26.17 8.40 27.16
N CYS A 451 -25.37 8.25 28.21
CA CYS A 451 -25.28 7.00 28.98
C CYS A 451 -26.64 6.64 29.60
N SER A 452 -27.35 7.63 30.16
CA SER A 452 -28.68 7.42 30.74
C SER A 452 -29.71 7.00 29.68
N GLU A 453 -29.72 7.64 28.52
CA GLU A 453 -30.63 7.29 27.42
C GLU A 453 -30.42 5.87 26.88
N TRP A 454 -29.16 5.43 26.86
CA TRP A 454 -28.80 4.11 26.35
C TRP A 454 -28.79 3.01 27.42
N ALA A 455 -28.96 3.34 28.71
CA ALA A 455 -28.91 2.38 29.79
C ALA A 455 -30.04 1.33 29.75
N ASP A 456 -31.20 1.69 29.20
CA ASP A 456 -32.37 0.80 29.12
C ASP A 456 -32.31 -0.17 27.94
N ILE A 457 -31.37 0.00 26.99
CA ILE A 457 -31.21 -0.89 25.84
C ILE A 457 -30.55 -2.20 26.29
N LYS A 458 -31.33 -3.29 26.18
CA LYS A 458 -30.86 -4.64 26.55
C LYS A 458 -30.36 -5.43 25.33
N ASP A 459 -29.64 -6.50 25.64
CA ASP A 459 -29.18 -7.46 24.63
C ASP A 459 -30.32 -8.02 23.74
N GLU A 460 -31.55 -8.09 24.26
CA GLU A 460 -32.73 -8.58 23.54
C GLU A 460 -33.24 -7.62 22.50
N ASP A 461 -32.95 -6.33 22.64
CA ASP A 461 -33.32 -5.27 21.70
C ASP A 461 -32.38 -5.20 20.49
N ASP A 462 -31.23 -5.94 20.50
CA ASP A 462 -30.29 -5.96 19.39
C ASP A 462 -30.83 -6.72 18.18
N SER A 463 -31.54 -6.00 17.33
CA SER A 463 -32.11 -6.50 16.07
C SER A 463 -31.02 -6.96 15.09
N LYS A 464 -29.83 -6.36 15.15
CA LYS A 464 -28.67 -6.77 14.32
C LYS A 464 -28.16 -8.15 14.72
N PHE A 465 -28.00 -8.40 16.02
CA PHE A 465 -27.65 -9.72 16.52
C PHE A 465 -28.75 -10.75 16.22
N THR A 466 -30.02 -10.39 16.37
CA THR A 466 -31.14 -11.25 16.05
C THR A 466 -31.08 -11.69 14.59
N LYS A 467 -30.82 -10.76 13.67
CA LYS A 467 -30.62 -11.07 12.24
C LYS A 467 -29.41 -11.94 11.98
N PHE A 468 -28.29 -11.66 12.65
CA PHE A 468 -27.08 -12.48 12.54
C PHE A 468 -27.33 -13.93 13.01
N ASN A 469 -27.99 -14.12 14.15
CA ASN A 469 -28.31 -15.43 14.70
C ASN A 469 -29.26 -16.22 13.78
N GLU A 470 -30.23 -15.55 13.14
CA GLU A 470 -31.08 -16.16 12.11
C GLU A 470 -30.23 -16.71 10.95
N LEU A 471 -29.32 -15.86 10.43
CA LEU A 471 -28.43 -16.27 9.36
C LEU A 471 -27.50 -17.41 9.76
N LEU A 472 -26.98 -17.37 10.97
CA LEU A 472 -26.10 -18.38 11.52
C LEU A 472 -26.80 -19.74 11.60
N LYS A 473 -28.06 -19.77 12.02
CA LYS A 473 -28.88 -20.99 12.13
C LYS A 473 -29.30 -21.55 10.78
N HIS A 474 -29.60 -20.69 9.80
CA HIS A 474 -30.34 -21.13 8.62
C HIS A 474 -29.57 -20.98 7.30
N LYS A 475 -28.50 -20.17 7.21
CA LYS A 475 -27.86 -19.85 5.94
C LYS A 475 -26.34 -20.01 5.91
N LEU A 476 -25.60 -19.57 6.94
CA LEU A 476 -24.14 -19.46 6.90
C LEU A 476 -23.42 -20.83 6.88
N PHE A 477 -24.06 -21.87 7.41
CA PHE A 477 -23.53 -23.22 7.44
C PHE A 477 -24.23 -24.19 6.47
N LYS A 478 -24.99 -23.71 5.48
CA LYS A 478 -25.52 -24.59 4.45
C LYS A 478 -24.37 -25.22 3.64
N SER A 479 -24.30 -26.53 3.60
CA SER A 479 -23.21 -27.31 2.98
C SER A 479 -23.01 -27.00 1.50
N GLU A 480 -24.07 -26.62 0.78
CA GLU A 480 -24.02 -26.19 -0.62
C GLU A 480 -23.14 -24.94 -0.83
N ARG A 481 -23.12 -24.03 0.15
CA ARG A 481 -22.36 -22.78 0.09
C ARG A 481 -21.10 -22.82 0.96
N ASN A 482 -21.13 -23.58 2.03
CA ASN A 482 -20.03 -23.68 3.01
C ASN A 482 -19.65 -25.17 3.25
N PRO A 483 -18.98 -25.80 2.30
CA PRO A 483 -18.67 -27.23 2.38
C PRO A 483 -17.74 -27.60 3.53
N GLU A 484 -16.78 -26.74 3.87
CA GLU A 484 -15.85 -26.97 4.98
C GLU A 484 -16.42 -26.59 6.35
N GLN A 485 -17.64 -26.03 6.39
CA GLN A 485 -18.31 -25.57 7.61
C GLN A 485 -17.47 -24.56 8.41
N LYS A 486 -16.77 -23.64 7.70
CA LYS A 486 -15.91 -22.61 8.31
C LYS A 486 -16.47 -21.23 8.03
N LEU A 487 -16.46 -20.38 9.05
CA LEU A 487 -16.98 -19.01 9.02
C LEU A 487 -15.98 -18.04 9.65
N VAL A 488 -15.76 -16.90 8.99
CA VAL A 488 -14.98 -15.80 9.57
C VAL A 488 -15.87 -14.58 9.74
N VAL A 489 -15.95 -14.06 10.94
CA VAL A 489 -16.73 -12.87 11.30
C VAL A 489 -15.77 -11.75 11.69
N PHE A 490 -15.80 -10.65 10.96
CA PHE A 490 -15.04 -9.44 11.24
C PHE A 490 -15.91 -8.37 11.87
N SER A 491 -15.37 -7.71 12.90
CA SER A 491 -15.92 -6.52 13.52
C SER A 491 -14.85 -5.43 13.64
N GLU A 492 -15.25 -4.19 13.82
CA GLU A 492 -14.36 -3.06 14.07
C GLU A 492 -13.92 -2.95 15.54
N SER A 493 -14.67 -3.58 16.48
CA SER A 493 -14.44 -3.48 17.93
C SER A 493 -14.21 -4.84 18.58
N VAL A 494 -13.26 -4.89 19.51
CA VAL A 494 -13.04 -6.06 20.38
C VAL A 494 -14.27 -6.31 21.23
N ASP A 495 -14.90 -5.24 21.77
CA ASP A 495 -16.13 -5.33 22.58
C ASP A 495 -17.26 -6.04 21.84
N THR A 496 -17.43 -5.72 20.53
CA THR A 496 -18.39 -6.43 19.67
C THR A 496 -18.03 -7.90 19.48
N VAL A 497 -16.76 -8.21 19.30
CA VAL A 497 -16.28 -9.60 19.15
C VAL A 497 -16.59 -10.42 20.41
N GLU A 498 -16.31 -9.88 21.59
CA GLU A 498 -16.61 -10.51 22.89
C GLU A 498 -18.10 -10.65 23.14
N TYR A 499 -18.88 -9.63 22.82
CA TYR A 499 -20.35 -9.67 22.87
C TYR A 499 -20.91 -10.79 21.99
N LEU A 500 -20.46 -10.87 20.74
CA LEU A 500 -20.88 -11.95 19.82
C LEU A 500 -20.50 -13.33 20.37
N ALA A 501 -19.28 -13.50 20.90
CA ALA A 501 -18.81 -14.75 21.47
C ALA A 501 -19.71 -15.22 22.62
N ARG A 502 -20.07 -14.30 23.51
CA ARG A 502 -21.00 -14.59 24.64
C ARG A 502 -22.41 -14.96 24.16
N ARG A 503 -22.91 -14.24 23.14
CA ARG A 503 -24.29 -14.41 22.65
C ARG A 503 -24.49 -15.61 21.74
N ILE A 504 -23.48 -16.00 20.95
CA ILE A 504 -23.55 -17.17 20.06
C ILE A 504 -23.67 -18.48 20.86
N ASN A 505 -23.09 -18.55 22.04
CA ASN A 505 -23.16 -19.71 22.95
C ASN A 505 -22.83 -21.05 22.26
N ARG A 506 -21.75 -21.07 21.46
CA ARG A 506 -21.21 -22.29 20.81
C ARG A 506 -19.80 -22.57 21.30
N LYS A 507 -19.42 -23.86 21.37
CA LYS A 507 -18.07 -24.28 21.84
C LYS A 507 -17.01 -24.23 20.74
N ASP A 508 -17.43 -24.22 19.49
CA ASP A 508 -16.56 -24.23 18.31
C ASP A 508 -16.26 -22.80 17.77
N VAL A 509 -16.29 -21.81 18.65
CA VAL A 509 -15.97 -20.41 18.37
C VAL A 509 -14.57 -20.07 18.87
N LEU A 510 -13.72 -19.57 17.98
CA LEU A 510 -12.39 -19.06 18.28
C LEU A 510 -12.40 -17.54 18.26
N VAL A 511 -12.15 -16.91 19.39
CA VAL A 511 -12.08 -15.45 19.55
C VAL A 511 -10.63 -15.00 19.42
N ILE A 512 -10.36 -14.10 18.47
CA ILE A 512 -9.02 -13.59 18.22
C ILE A 512 -8.99 -12.06 18.33
N SER A 513 -8.15 -11.60 19.26
CA SER A 513 -7.79 -10.19 19.46
C SER A 513 -6.29 -9.97 19.26
N ALA A 514 -5.83 -8.73 19.37
CA ALA A 514 -4.42 -8.40 19.32
C ALA A 514 -3.60 -9.13 20.40
N ASP A 515 -4.16 -9.28 21.60
CA ASP A 515 -3.48 -9.80 22.78
C ASP A 515 -3.27 -11.33 22.73
N ASN A 516 -4.19 -12.06 22.11
CA ASN A 516 -4.12 -13.52 22.07
C ASN A 516 -3.67 -14.10 20.71
N ARG A 517 -3.59 -13.28 19.66
CA ARG A 517 -3.29 -13.71 18.28
C ARG A 517 -2.02 -14.58 18.20
N SER A 518 -0.93 -14.11 18.80
CA SER A 518 0.35 -14.82 18.75
C SER A 518 0.26 -16.20 19.42
N LYS A 519 -0.45 -16.31 20.54
CA LYS A 519 -0.68 -17.57 21.26
C LYS A 519 -1.57 -18.50 20.46
N GLN A 520 -2.54 -18.00 19.74
CA GLN A 520 -3.51 -18.76 18.95
C GLN A 520 -3.07 -19.00 17.48
N PHE A 521 -1.91 -18.52 17.08
CA PHE A 521 -1.47 -18.60 15.68
C PHE A 521 -1.44 -20.03 15.12
N LYS A 522 -0.96 -20.98 15.91
CA LYS A 522 -0.97 -22.40 15.55
C LYS A 522 -2.40 -22.95 15.40
N THR A 523 -3.27 -22.68 16.37
CA THR A 523 -4.68 -23.07 16.36
C THR A 523 -5.42 -22.53 15.12
N ILE A 524 -5.17 -21.26 14.76
CA ILE A 524 -5.73 -20.65 13.53
C ILE A 524 -5.30 -21.44 12.31
N ARG A 525 -4.00 -21.76 12.17
CA ARG A 525 -3.49 -22.50 11.02
C ARG A 525 -4.05 -23.90 10.94
N GLU A 526 -4.09 -24.65 12.04
CA GLU A 526 -4.62 -26.00 12.10
C GLU A 526 -6.09 -26.08 11.71
N ASN A 527 -6.89 -25.06 12.03
CA ASN A 527 -8.33 -25.09 11.80
C ASN A 527 -8.76 -24.35 10.50
N PHE A 528 -8.00 -23.36 10.02
CA PHE A 528 -8.46 -22.48 8.92
C PHE A 528 -7.50 -22.36 7.74
N ASP A 529 -6.24 -22.82 7.82
CA ASP A 529 -5.30 -22.78 6.70
C ASP A 529 -5.38 -24.09 5.89
N ALA A 530 -5.81 -24.00 4.63
CA ALA A 530 -5.95 -25.17 3.75
C ALA A 530 -4.59 -25.80 3.37
N ASN A 531 -3.51 -25.06 3.45
CA ASN A 531 -2.16 -25.53 3.12
C ASN A 531 -1.36 -26.03 4.32
N TYR A 532 -1.92 -25.94 5.54
CA TYR A 532 -1.23 -26.40 6.73
C TYR A 532 -1.23 -27.95 6.82
N LYS A 533 -0.10 -28.53 7.29
CA LYS A 533 0.09 -30.00 7.34
C LYS A 533 -0.95 -30.70 8.21
N THR A 534 -1.23 -30.15 9.39
CA THR A 534 -2.20 -30.71 10.35
C THR A 534 -3.52 -29.96 10.23
N LYS A 535 -4.60 -30.64 9.87
CA LYS A 535 -5.93 -30.08 9.75
C LYS A 535 -6.83 -30.57 10.86
N LEU A 536 -7.24 -29.66 11.73
CA LEU A 536 -8.20 -29.92 12.82
C LEU A 536 -9.56 -29.28 12.48
N ASN A 537 -10.59 -29.68 13.22
CA ASN A 537 -11.95 -29.15 13.10
C ASN A 537 -12.54 -28.80 14.46
N ASP A 538 -11.69 -28.40 15.42
CA ASP A 538 -12.13 -28.01 16.77
C ASP A 538 -12.94 -26.70 16.74
N TYR A 539 -12.61 -25.81 15.79
CA TYR A 539 -13.25 -24.52 15.63
C TYR A 539 -13.81 -24.35 14.23
N ASN A 540 -15.08 -23.92 14.16
CA ASN A 540 -15.78 -23.65 12.91
C ASN A 540 -16.04 -22.15 12.68
N ILE A 541 -15.99 -21.35 13.74
CA ILE A 541 -16.19 -19.90 13.65
C ILE A 541 -14.96 -19.19 14.20
N ILE A 542 -14.43 -18.23 13.45
CA ILE A 542 -13.52 -17.20 13.97
C ILE A 542 -14.31 -15.91 14.13
N LEU A 543 -14.25 -15.33 15.32
CA LEU A 543 -14.66 -13.95 15.61
C LEU A 543 -13.42 -13.11 15.82
N THR A 544 -13.26 -12.03 15.06
CA THR A 544 -12.05 -11.24 15.10
C THR A 544 -12.29 -9.79 14.68
N THR A 545 -11.32 -8.94 14.97
CA THR A 545 -11.20 -7.61 14.39
C THR A 545 -10.29 -7.62 13.17
N ASP A 546 -9.95 -6.46 12.63
CA ASP A 546 -8.98 -6.32 11.52
C ASP A 546 -7.58 -6.86 11.87
N VAL A 547 -7.35 -7.31 13.11
CA VAL A 547 -6.11 -7.98 13.51
C VAL A 547 -5.81 -9.23 12.67
N LEU A 548 -6.82 -9.91 12.13
CA LEU A 548 -6.65 -11.02 11.18
C LEU A 548 -6.84 -10.59 9.71
N ALA A 549 -7.07 -9.32 9.43
CA ALA A 549 -7.05 -8.81 8.06
C ALA A 549 -5.64 -8.87 7.43
N GLU A 550 -4.60 -9.12 8.24
CA GLU A 550 -3.21 -9.25 7.79
C GLU A 550 -2.54 -10.50 8.36
N GLY A 551 -1.56 -11.05 7.65
CA GLY A 551 -0.60 -12.05 8.15
C GLY A 551 -1.09 -13.47 8.41
N VAL A 552 -2.33 -13.85 8.05
CA VAL A 552 -2.86 -15.21 8.23
C VAL A 552 -3.54 -15.73 6.98
N ASN A 553 -3.63 -17.04 6.90
CA ASN A 553 -4.37 -17.74 5.86
C ASN A 553 -5.65 -18.35 6.47
N LEU A 554 -6.80 -17.99 5.92
CA LEU A 554 -8.10 -18.47 6.39
C LEU A 554 -8.90 -19.17 5.28
N HIS A 555 -8.22 -19.72 4.28
CA HIS A 555 -8.80 -20.15 3.03
C HIS A 555 -9.40 -21.58 3.04
N ARG A 556 -9.56 -22.20 4.23
CA ARG A 556 -10.57 -23.23 4.46
C ARG A 556 -11.96 -22.64 4.63
N ALA A 557 -12.05 -21.39 5.12
CA ALA A 557 -13.32 -20.67 5.10
C ALA A 557 -13.58 -20.08 3.73
N ASN A 558 -14.83 -20.05 3.33
CA ASN A 558 -15.31 -19.40 2.13
C ASN A 558 -16.52 -18.49 2.38
N VAL A 559 -16.95 -18.39 3.62
CA VAL A 559 -18.00 -17.49 4.09
C VAL A 559 -17.39 -16.47 5.04
N ILE A 560 -17.57 -15.20 4.69
CA ILE A 560 -17.14 -14.05 5.49
C ILE A 560 -18.38 -13.27 5.92
N VAL A 561 -18.40 -12.84 7.16
CA VAL A 561 -19.38 -11.90 7.68
C VAL A 561 -18.63 -10.64 8.10
N ASN A 562 -18.96 -9.50 7.51
CA ASN A 562 -18.60 -8.19 8.01
C ASN A 562 -19.76 -7.73 8.92
N TYR A 563 -19.64 -8.02 10.22
CA TYR A 563 -20.65 -7.63 11.17
C TYR A 563 -20.75 -6.11 11.26
N ASP A 564 -19.61 -5.43 11.27
CA ASP A 564 -19.53 -3.99 11.04
C ASP A 564 -19.05 -3.72 9.63
N THR A 565 -19.76 -2.84 8.92
CA THR A 565 -19.46 -2.49 7.54
C THR A 565 -18.11 -1.81 7.44
N PRO A 566 -17.14 -2.34 6.70
CA PRO A 566 -15.88 -1.64 6.47
C PRO A 566 -16.13 -0.42 5.57
N TRP A 567 -15.77 0.75 6.05
CA TRP A 567 -15.93 2.04 5.37
C TRP A 567 -14.96 2.24 4.19
N ASN A 568 -14.02 1.32 4.01
CA ASN A 568 -12.97 1.38 3.00
C ASN A 568 -12.97 0.09 2.18
N SER A 569 -13.00 0.23 0.84
CA SER A 569 -12.93 -0.89 -0.10
C SER A 569 -11.64 -1.70 0.07
N THR A 570 -10.53 -1.05 0.42
CA THR A 570 -9.24 -1.71 0.65
C THR A 570 -9.33 -2.69 1.82
N ARG A 571 -9.94 -2.30 2.95
CA ARG A 571 -10.14 -3.19 4.12
C ARG A 571 -11.03 -4.38 3.76
N LEU A 572 -12.13 -4.13 3.03
CA LEU A 572 -12.98 -5.22 2.54
C LEU A 572 -12.18 -6.21 1.70
N MET A 573 -11.38 -5.70 0.75
CA MET A 573 -10.54 -6.54 -0.11
C MET A 573 -9.42 -7.25 0.67
N GLN A 574 -8.86 -6.65 1.70
CA GLN A 574 -7.91 -7.30 2.61
C GLN A 574 -8.56 -8.47 3.35
N ARG A 575 -9.76 -8.27 3.95
CA ARG A 575 -10.53 -9.33 4.63
C ARG A 575 -10.86 -10.47 3.66
N ILE A 576 -11.38 -10.16 2.48
CA ILE A 576 -11.65 -11.16 1.42
C ILE A 576 -10.35 -11.88 1.02
N GLY A 577 -9.24 -11.16 0.90
CA GLY A 577 -7.94 -11.71 0.56
C GLY A 577 -7.37 -12.71 1.57
N ARG A 578 -7.94 -12.83 2.78
CA ARG A 578 -7.56 -13.88 3.75
C ARG A 578 -8.14 -15.25 3.40
N VAL A 579 -9.30 -15.28 2.79
CA VAL A 579 -9.97 -16.52 2.34
C VAL A 579 -9.78 -16.77 0.85
N ASN A 580 -9.63 -15.73 0.04
CA ASN A 580 -9.39 -15.83 -1.39
C ASN A 580 -7.90 -15.99 -1.69
N ARG A 581 -7.43 -17.24 -1.61
CA ARG A 581 -6.02 -17.58 -1.83
C ARG A 581 -5.85 -18.80 -2.72
N ILE A 582 -4.65 -18.96 -3.23
CA ILE A 582 -4.24 -20.19 -3.96
C ILE A 582 -4.36 -21.38 -3.00
N GLY A 583 -5.02 -22.44 -3.47
CA GLY A 583 -5.26 -23.64 -2.67
C GLY A 583 -6.54 -23.60 -1.82
N SER A 584 -7.40 -22.60 -2.03
CA SER A 584 -8.73 -22.57 -1.41
C SER A 584 -9.53 -23.83 -1.74
N SER A 585 -10.19 -24.40 -0.73
CA SER A 585 -11.01 -25.61 -0.88
C SER A 585 -12.35 -25.36 -1.59
N SER A 586 -12.77 -24.11 -1.74
CA SER A 586 -14.06 -23.72 -2.31
C SER A 586 -13.91 -22.94 -3.60
N LYS A 587 -14.85 -23.14 -4.54
CA LYS A 587 -14.89 -22.40 -5.81
C LYS A 587 -15.52 -21.01 -5.71
N HIS A 588 -16.28 -20.72 -4.66
CA HIS A 588 -17.02 -19.48 -4.46
C HIS A 588 -16.76 -18.93 -3.07
N ILE A 589 -16.63 -17.63 -2.95
CA ILE A 589 -16.51 -16.91 -1.68
C ILE A 589 -17.74 -16.03 -1.52
N TYR A 590 -18.41 -16.17 -0.38
CA TYR A 590 -19.60 -15.43 -0.01
C TYR A 590 -19.27 -14.41 1.07
N ASN A 591 -19.67 -13.16 0.84
CA ASN A 591 -19.42 -12.05 1.74
C ASN A 591 -20.75 -11.46 2.22
N TYR A 592 -21.07 -11.59 3.49
CA TYR A 592 -22.26 -11.03 4.12
C TYR A 592 -21.94 -9.71 4.80
N VAL A 593 -22.82 -8.71 4.65
CA VAL A 593 -22.66 -7.38 5.24
C VAL A 593 -23.97 -6.92 5.85
N PHE A 594 -23.88 -6.30 7.03
CA PHE A 594 -25.04 -5.88 7.77
C PHE A 594 -25.34 -4.40 7.61
N TYR A 595 -26.60 -4.09 7.34
CA TYR A 595 -27.14 -2.74 7.21
C TYR A 595 -28.47 -2.61 7.94
N PRO A 596 -28.81 -1.43 8.53
CA PRO A 596 -30.17 -1.15 8.95
C PRO A 596 -31.12 -1.10 7.74
N SER A 597 -32.37 -1.51 7.91
CA SER A 597 -33.40 -1.51 6.87
C SER A 597 -33.75 -0.08 6.45
N ARG A 598 -34.08 0.10 5.15
CA ARG A 598 -34.54 1.41 4.61
C ARG A 598 -35.97 1.76 5.00
N GLU A 599 -36.82 0.77 5.32
CA GLU A 599 -38.27 0.95 5.51
C GLU A 599 -38.65 1.48 6.91
N GLY A 600 -37.80 1.26 7.92
CA GLY A 600 -37.88 1.94 9.22
C GLY A 600 -37.42 3.39 9.21
N ASN A 601 -36.89 3.87 8.09
CA ASN A 601 -36.19 5.15 7.97
C ASN A 601 -36.82 6.05 6.88
N ARG A 602 -38.13 6.31 6.94
CA ARG A 602 -38.77 7.23 6.01
C ARG A 602 -38.21 8.67 6.02
N GLU A 603 -37.39 9.02 7.00
CA GLU A 603 -36.74 10.34 7.12
C GLU A 603 -35.23 10.30 7.41
N ILE A 604 -34.62 9.13 7.60
CA ILE A 604 -33.24 9.06 8.02
C ILE A 604 -32.30 8.75 6.84
N ASN A 605 -31.96 9.77 6.10
CA ASN A 605 -30.73 9.86 5.32
C ASN A 605 -29.47 9.91 6.24
N LEU A 606 -29.61 9.53 7.52
CA LEU A 606 -28.56 9.72 8.55
C LEU A 606 -27.36 8.82 8.36
N ASN A 607 -27.55 7.57 7.96
CA ASN A 607 -26.41 6.72 7.58
C ASN A 607 -25.69 7.30 6.35
N GLN A 608 -26.42 7.90 5.42
CA GLN A 608 -25.85 8.58 4.27
C GLN A 608 -25.21 9.92 4.65
N ILE A 609 -25.79 10.67 5.56
CA ILE A 609 -25.24 11.93 6.07
C ILE A 609 -24.01 11.68 6.95
N ALA A 610 -24.03 10.69 7.82
CA ALA A 610 -22.88 10.28 8.61
C ALA A 610 -21.75 9.72 7.73
N LEU A 611 -22.08 8.90 6.74
CA LEU A 611 -21.18 8.41 5.70
C LEU A 611 -20.58 9.56 4.88
N SER A 612 -21.39 10.47 4.38
CA SER A 612 -20.92 11.58 3.56
C SER A 612 -20.03 12.53 4.36
N LYS A 613 -20.36 12.80 5.63
CA LYS A 613 -19.57 13.68 6.49
C LYS A 613 -18.28 13.03 6.99
N ILE A 614 -18.31 11.74 7.31
CA ILE A 614 -17.09 10.98 7.64
C ILE A 614 -16.16 10.92 6.43
N GLN A 615 -16.67 10.72 5.23
CA GLN A 615 -15.89 10.74 3.99
C GLN A 615 -15.39 12.14 3.64
N THR A 616 -16.19 13.18 3.86
CA THR A 616 -15.76 14.57 3.68
C THR A 616 -14.65 14.94 4.67
N PHE A 617 -14.75 14.45 5.91
CA PHE A 617 -13.71 14.63 6.91
C PHE A 617 -12.42 13.88 6.54
N HIS A 618 -12.50 12.63 6.09
CA HIS A 618 -11.34 11.87 5.59
C HIS A 618 -10.71 12.51 4.35
N SER A 619 -11.50 13.07 3.45
CA SER A 619 -10.97 13.79 2.28
C SER A 619 -10.29 15.11 2.67
N THR A 620 -10.71 15.73 3.77
CA THR A 620 -10.15 17.02 4.25
C THR A 620 -8.86 16.81 5.05
N PHE A 621 -8.70 15.67 5.74
CA PHE A 621 -7.57 15.38 6.63
C PHE A 621 -6.59 14.30 6.10
N GLY A 622 -6.79 13.78 4.89
CA GLY A 622 -5.75 13.03 4.16
C GLY A 622 -5.64 11.53 4.48
N GLU A 623 -6.62 10.93 5.13
CA GLU A 623 -6.70 9.47 5.24
C GLU A 623 -7.67 8.91 4.20
N ASP A 624 -7.14 8.09 3.28
CA ASP A 624 -7.80 7.38 2.17
C ASP A 624 -8.34 8.23 1.01
N ASN A 625 -7.53 8.23 -0.04
CA ASN A 625 -7.75 8.87 -1.32
C ASN A 625 -8.94 8.31 -2.11
N GLN A 626 -10.15 8.78 -1.86
CA GLN A 626 -11.20 8.75 -2.87
C GLN A 626 -11.87 10.12 -2.93
N ILE A 627 -11.69 10.78 -4.09
CA ILE A 627 -12.27 12.08 -4.38
C ILE A 627 -13.62 11.83 -5.06
N TYR A 628 -14.70 12.17 -4.36
CA TYR A 628 -16.06 12.03 -4.86
C TYR A 628 -16.84 13.34 -4.69
N SER A 629 -17.77 13.62 -5.61
CA SER A 629 -18.74 14.71 -5.43
C SER A 629 -19.71 14.38 -4.29
N GLN A 630 -20.32 15.40 -3.67
CA GLN A 630 -21.30 15.19 -2.59
C GLN A 630 -22.50 14.33 -3.03
N GLU A 631 -22.91 14.43 -4.29
CA GLU A 631 -24.00 13.65 -4.86
C GLU A 631 -23.63 12.18 -5.10
N GLU A 632 -22.38 11.89 -5.48
CA GLU A 632 -21.86 10.52 -5.63
C GLU A 632 -21.67 9.80 -4.28
N ILE A 633 -21.47 10.54 -3.21
CA ILE A 633 -21.31 10.01 -1.85
C ILE A 633 -22.65 9.50 -1.31
N LEU A 634 -23.76 10.17 -1.65
CA LEU A 634 -25.10 9.86 -1.15
C LEU A 634 -25.68 8.54 -1.69
N ASP A 635 -25.16 8.02 -2.81
CA ASP A 635 -25.73 6.85 -3.51
C ASP A 635 -24.82 5.59 -3.46
N ARG A 636 -23.81 5.58 -2.60
CA ARG A 636 -22.83 4.46 -2.53
C ARG A 636 -23.19 3.44 -1.47
N ASP A 637 -23.61 2.28 -1.94
CA ASP A 637 -23.67 1.06 -1.16
C ASP A 637 -22.36 0.24 -1.27
N LEU A 638 -22.20 -0.77 -0.43
CA LEU A 638 -21.03 -1.65 -0.43
C LEU A 638 -20.87 -2.43 -1.73
N SER A 639 -21.97 -2.68 -2.44
CA SER A 639 -21.94 -3.35 -3.73
C SER A 639 -21.19 -2.53 -4.76
N LYS A 640 -21.36 -1.19 -4.76
CA LYS A 640 -20.58 -0.28 -5.62
C LYS A 640 -19.10 -0.24 -5.21
N LEU A 641 -18.80 -0.17 -3.90
CA LEU A 641 -17.42 -0.24 -3.41
C LEU A 641 -16.72 -1.56 -3.77
N PHE A 642 -17.48 -2.66 -3.72
CA PHE A 642 -17.00 -3.97 -4.16
C PHE A 642 -16.74 -4.00 -5.66
N ASP A 643 -17.69 -3.54 -6.46
CA ASP A 643 -17.56 -3.49 -7.92
C ASP A 643 -16.38 -2.61 -8.35
N GLU A 644 -16.14 -1.48 -7.68
CA GLU A 644 -14.97 -0.64 -7.88
C GLU A 644 -13.66 -1.33 -7.51
N GLY A 645 -13.61 -2.02 -6.37
CA GLY A 645 -12.44 -2.81 -5.97
C GLY A 645 -12.12 -3.91 -6.96
N MET A 646 -13.14 -4.62 -7.44
CA MET A 646 -12.99 -5.65 -8.47
C MET A 646 -12.61 -5.06 -9.84
N LYS A 647 -13.16 -3.89 -10.20
CA LYS A 647 -12.81 -3.18 -11.44
C LYS A 647 -11.38 -2.70 -11.42
N LYS A 648 -10.92 -2.10 -10.32
CA LYS A 648 -9.50 -1.72 -10.13
C LYS A 648 -8.57 -2.91 -10.30
N GLN A 649 -8.88 -4.07 -9.72
CA GLN A 649 -8.05 -5.27 -9.87
C GLN A 649 -7.96 -5.74 -11.34
N LYS A 650 -9.02 -5.56 -12.13
CA LYS A 650 -9.02 -5.88 -13.58
C LYS A 650 -8.28 -4.84 -14.41
N GLU A 651 -8.44 -3.55 -14.10
CA GLU A 651 -7.77 -2.45 -14.82
C GLU A 651 -6.26 -2.39 -14.56
N GLU A 652 -5.80 -2.96 -13.46
CA GLU A 652 -4.39 -2.97 -13.07
C GLU A 652 -3.59 -4.16 -13.60
N CYS A 653 -4.16 -4.98 -14.51
CA CYS A 653 -3.43 -6.09 -15.12
C CYS A 653 -2.20 -5.57 -15.89
N ASN A 654 -1.14 -6.36 -15.90
CA ASN A 654 0.09 -6.02 -16.62
C ASN A 654 -0.08 -6.22 -18.13
N GLN A 655 -0.53 -5.17 -18.81
CA GLN A 655 -0.80 -5.18 -20.25
C GLN A 655 0.45 -5.43 -21.13
N GLU A 656 1.65 -5.33 -20.56
CA GLU A 656 2.92 -5.63 -21.27
C GLU A 656 3.26 -7.13 -21.21
N LEU A 657 2.69 -7.85 -20.26
CA LEU A 657 2.99 -9.26 -20.01
C LEU A 657 2.75 -10.18 -21.25
N PRO A 658 1.68 -10.02 -22.04
CA PRO A 658 1.48 -10.82 -23.25
C PRO A 658 2.61 -10.68 -24.26
N TYR A 659 3.18 -9.49 -24.43
CA TYR A 659 4.31 -9.25 -25.34
C TYR A 659 5.61 -9.89 -24.83
N TYR A 660 5.82 -9.87 -23.53
CA TYR A 660 6.95 -10.56 -22.91
C TYR A 660 6.83 -12.08 -23.07
N GLU A 661 5.64 -12.65 -22.86
CA GLU A 661 5.40 -14.08 -23.06
C GLU A 661 5.56 -14.52 -24.53
N GLU A 662 5.19 -13.66 -25.48
CA GLU A 662 5.44 -13.90 -26.91
C GLU A 662 6.96 -14.01 -27.21
N LEU A 663 7.74 -13.08 -26.66
CA LEU A 663 9.20 -13.11 -26.79
C LEU A 663 9.81 -14.34 -26.12
N ARG A 664 9.31 -14.71 -24.93
CA ARG A 664 9.76 -15.89 -24.18
C ARG A 664 9.41 -17.20 -24.92
N ALA A 665 8.21 -17.28 -25.46
CA ALA A 665 7.80 -18.45 -26.25
C ALA A 665 8.71 -18.64 -27.47
N LEU A 666 9.08 -17.56 -28.15
CA LEU A 666 10.05 -17.62 -29.25
C LEU A 666 11.43 -18.11 -28.75
N TYR A 667 11.89 -17.62 -27.60
CA TYR A 667 13.15 -18.02 -27.00
C TYR A 667 13.19 -19.51 -26.66
N GLN A 668 12.12 -20.06 -26.10
CA GLN A 668 12.01 -21.45 -25.69
C GLN A 668 11.74 -22.40 -26.86
N ASN A 669 10.81 -22.06 -27.74
CA ASN A 669 10.34 -22.99 -28.79
C ASN A 669 11.15 -22.88 -30.11
N ASN A 670 11.78 -21.73 -30.38
CA ASN A 670 12.55 -21.52 -31.60
C ASN A 670 13.85 -20.71 -31.36
N ARG A 671 14.76 -21.31 -30.61
CA ARG A 671 16.03 -20.70 -30.24
C ARG A 671 16.87 -20.27 -31.45
N ARG A 672 16.77 -20.99 -32.60
CA ARG A 672 17.49 -20.65 -33.80
C ARG A 672 17.01 -19.32 -34.41
N GLU A 673 15.71 -19.12 -34.47
CA GLU A 673 15.09 -17.88 -34.94
C GLU A 673 15.36 -16.73 -33.99
N TYR A 674 15.22 -16.93 -32.68
CA TYR A 674 15.59 -15.96 -31.68
C TYR A 674 17.02 -15.46 -31.84
N ASN A 675 18.00 -16.38 -31.95
CA ASN A 675 19.39 -16.04 -32.11
C ASN A 675 19.70 -15.33 -33.48
N ARG A 676 18.96 -15.67 -34.54
CA ARG A 676 19.03 -14.99 -35.83
C ARG A 676 18.60 -13.51 -35.68
N ILE A 677 17.47 -13.26 -35.06
CA ILE A 677 16.91 -11.93 -34.83
C ILE A 677 17.80 -11.14 -33.88
N ALA A 678 18.33 -11.77 -32.84
CA ALA A 678 19.23 -11.12 -31.87
C ALA A 678 20.48 -10.53 -32.54
N LYS A 679 20.98 -11.17 -33.63
CA LYS A 679 22.14 -10.69 -34.40
C LYS A 679 21.85 -9.53 -35.39
N LEU A 680 20.57 -9.14 -35.56
CA LEU A 680 20.24 -7.98 -36.39
C LEU A 680 20.89 -6.70 -35.84
N SER A 681 21.25 -5.83 -36.74
CA SER A 681 21.81 -4.53 -36.43
C SER A 681 20.86 -3.73 -35.54
N LEU A 682 21.41 -3.01 -34.59
CA LEU A 682 20.66 -2.10 -33.75
C LEU A 682 20.01 -0.92 -34.50
N ARG A 683 20.50 -0.66 -35.73
CA ARG A 683 19.97 0.37 -36.65
C ARG A 683 19.12 -0.24 -37.77
N SER A 684 18.53 -1.42 -37.53
CA SER A 684 17.66 -2.07 -38.53
C SER A 684 16.38 -1.27 -38.76
N ARG A 685 15.88 -1.30 -39.96
CA ARG A 685 14.73 -0.55 -40.46
C ARG A 685 13.85 -1.45 -41.33
N THR A 686 12.58 -1.12 -41.40
CA THR A 686 11.63 -1.77 -42.29
C THR A 686 10.56 -0.77 -42.74
N GLY A 687 9.95 -1.00 -43.89
CA GLY A 687 8.73 -0.33 -44.29
C GLY A 687 7.53 -1.24 -44.07
N ARG A 688 6.37 -0.69 -43.81
CA ARG A 688 5.09 -1.38 -43.65
C ARG A 688 4.02 -0.65 -44.47
N GLU A 689 2.99 -1.41 -44.83
CA GLU A 689 1.79 -0.80 -45.41
C GLU A 689 0.99 -0.05 -44.34
N MET A 690 0.17 0.89 -44.81
CA MET A 690 -0.75 1.64 -43.93
C MET A 690 -1.50 0.71 -42.98
N LYS A 691 -1.54 1.06 -41.71
CA LYS A 691 -2.17 0.27 -40.68
C LYS A 691 -3.19 1.08 -39.89
N LYS A 692 -4.34 0.43 -39.59
CA LYS A 692 -5.32 1.01 -38.66
C LYS A 692 -5.29 0.21 -37.35
N VAL A 693 -5.02 0.90 -36.22
CA VAL A 693 -4.93 0.29 -34.90
C VAL A 693 -5.77 1.11 -33.93
N ASP A 694 -6.72 0.48 -33.24
CA ASP A 694 -7.61 1.12 -32.26
C ASP A 694 -8.28 2.41 -32.80
N GLY A 695 -8.66 2.43 -34.10
CA GLY A 695 -9.27 3.61 -34.74
C GLY A 695 -8.30 4.65 -35.27
N VAL A 696 -7.02 4.58 -34.94
CA VAL A 696 -5.98 5.46 -35.44
C VAL A 696 -5.44 4.91 -36.76
N THR A 697 -5.39 5.75 -37.78
CA THR A 697 -4.80 5.40 -39.08
C THR A 697 -3.35 5.86 -39.10
N LEU A 698 -2.41 4.94 -39.21
CA LEU A 698 -0.99 5.17 -39.32
C LEU A 698 -0.59 5.10 -40.82
N ALA A 699 -0.39 6.27 -41.43
CA ALA A 699 -0.02 6.39 -42.85
C ALA A 699 0.96 7.54 -43.00
N ASN A 700 2.04 7.32 -43.71
CA ASN A 700 3.17 8.25 -43.86
C ASN A 700 3.88 8.61 -42.56
N ASP A 701 3.66 7.82 -41.53
CA ASP A 701 4.24 7.98 -40.21
C ASP A 701 5.52 7.12 -40.05
N THR A 702 6.34 7.49 -39.09
CA THR A 702 7.52 6.71 -38.73
C THR A 702 7.51 6.41 -37.25
N LEU A 703 7.50 5.13 -36.91
CA LEU A 703 7.67 4.65 -35.52
C LEU A 703 9.16 4.55 -35.23
N VAL A 704 9.63 5.20 -34.19
CA VAL A 704 11.04 5.23 -33.78
C VAL A 704 11.16 4.78 -32.34
N PHE A 705 12.00 3.76 -32.11
CA PHE A 705 12.42 3.35 -30.77
C PHE A 705 13.86 3.77 -30.54
N LEU A 706 14.08 4.58 -29.52
CA LEU A 706 15.40 5.03 -29.09
C LEU A 706 15.71 4.46 -27.72
N LYS A 707 16.93 3.94 -27.54
CA LYS A 707 17.42 3.37 -26.30
C LYS A 707 18.82 3.87 -26.00
N THR A 708 19.04 4.30 -24.78
CA THR A 708 20.36 4.46 -24.14
C THR A 708 20.46 3.48 -22.98
N ASN A 709 21.55 3.47 -22.25
CA ASN A 709 21.69 2.70 -21.01
C ASN A 709 20.71 3.12 -19.93
N PHE A 710 20.22 4.39 -19.98
CA PHE A 710 19.38 5.00 -18.95
C PHE A 710 17.93 5.30 -19.40
N ARG A 711 17.63 5.17 -20.70
CA ARG A 711 16.31 5.58 -21.21
C ARG A 711 15.87 4.77 -22.42
N LYS A 712 14.60 4.43 -22.45
CA LYS A 712 13.89 3.78 -23.57
C LYS A 712 12.69 4.64 -23.92
N VAL A 713 12.61 5.14 -25.18
CA VAL A 713 11.53 6.04 -25.61
C VAL A 713 11.03 5.62 -26.98
N PHE A 714 9.74 5.73 -27.16
CA PHE A 714 9.04 5.50 -28.42
C PHE A 714 8.50 6.81 -28.98
N PHE A 715 8.67 7.02 -30.26
CA PHE A 715 8.12 8.18 -30.97
C PHE A 715 7.27 7.74 -32.15
N LEU A 716 6.14 8.42 -32.33
CA LEU A 716 5.43 8.48 -33.59
C LEU A 716 5.80 9.81 -34.25
N VAL A 717 6.29 9.74 -35.46
CA VAL A 717 6.77 10.94 -36.18
C VAL A 717 6.01 11.07 -37.50
N SER A 718 5.27 12.16 -37.59
CA SER A 718 4.59 12.64 -38.79
C SER A 718 5.11 14.03 -39.16
N GLU A 719 4.33 15.07 -38.95
CA GLU A 719 4.78 16.46 -39.04
C GLU A 719 5.59 16.88 -37.81
N THR A 720 5.28 16.27 -36.67
CA THR A 720 5.95 16.45 -35.37
C THR A 720 6.38 15.11 -34.79
N ALA A 721 7.35 15.11 -33.89
CA ALA A 721 7.74 13.93 -33.14
C ALA A 721 7.00 13.90 -31.82
N GLU A 722 6.09 12.94 -31.67
CA GLU A 722 5.28 12.74 -30.46
C GLU A 722 5.76 11.51 -29.70
N GLU A 723 5.91 11.66 -28.37
CA GLU A 723 6.26 10.54 -27.51
C GLU A 723 5.04 9.63 -27.35
N LEU A 724 5.21 8.34 -27.62
CA LEU A 724 4.18 7.33 -27.45
C LEU A 724 4.22 6.71 -26.05
N SER A 725 3.06 6.35 -25.54
CA SER A 725 2.99 5.40 -24.42
C SER A 725 3.60 4.06 -24.83
N VAL A 726 4.16 3.34 -23.87
CA VAL A 726 4.74 2.00 -24.14
C VAL A 726 3.70 1.07 -24.74
N LEU A 727 2.47 1.08 -24.23
CA LEU A 727 1.41 0.19 -24.70
C LEU A 727 0.99 0.49 -26.16
N ASP A 728 0.86 1.75 -26.52
CA ASP A 728 0.53 2.13 -27.88
C ASP A 728 1.69 1.78 -28.83
N ALA A 729 2.91 2.01 -28.40
CA ALA A 729 4.09 1.63 -29.16
C ALA A 729 4.13 0.11 -29.39
N LEU A 730 3.93 -0.71 -28.37
CA LEU A 730 3.89 -2.17 -28.51
C LEU A 730 2.80 -2.62 -29.49
N LYS A 731 1.61 -2.03 -29.43
CA LYS A 731 0.50 -2.32 -30.38
C LYS A 731 0.87 -1.91 -31.82
N TYR A 732 1.48 -0.74 -31.97
CA TYR A 732 1.82 -0.22 -33.29
C TYR A 732 2.98 -0.99 -33.92
N PHE A 733 3.99 -1.38 -33.13
CA PHE A 733 5.10 -2.20 -33.61
C PHE A 733 4.70 -3.64 -33.91
N LYS A 734 3.64 -4.18 -33.26
CA LYS A 734 3.24 -5.58 -33.40
C LYS A 734 3.02 -5.96 -34.90
N ALA A 735 3.72 -6.99 -35.33
CA ALA A 735 3.69 -7.48 -36.70
C ALA A 735 3.56 -9.01 -36.72
N PRO A 736 2.68 -9.57 -37.57
CA PRO A 736 2.62 -11.01 -37.77
C PRO A 736 3.83 -11.50 -38.60
N LYS A 737 4.13 -12.80 -38.48
CA LYS A 737 5.34 -13.38 -39.11
C LYS A 737 5.32 -13.33 -40.64
N GLU A 738 4.13 -13.37 -41.22
CA GLU A 738 3.87 -13.40 -42.64
C GLU A 738 3.93 -12.00 -43.27
N GLU A 739 3.99 -10.93 -42.49
CA GLU A 739 3.98 -9.56 -43.01
C GLU A 739 5.24 -9.24 -43.81
N GLN A 740 5.03 -8.85 -45.05
CA GLN A 740 6.11 -8.50 -45.97
C GLN A 740 6.55 -7.04 -45.80
N SER A 741 7.81 -6.77 -46.04
CA SER A 741 8.33 -5.40 -46.02
C SER A 741 7.78 -4.60 -47.20
N ALA A 742 7.30 -3.40 -46.97
CA ALA A 742 6.91 -2.41 -47.95
C ALA A 742 8.07 -1.42 -48.27
N GLU A 743 7.94 -0.65 -49.35
CA GLU A 743 8.87 0.43 -49.60
C GLU A 743 8.80 1.50 -48.50
N ARG A 744 9.96 2.06 -48.15
CA ARG A 744 10.05 3.12 -47.16
C ARG A 744 9.61 4.46 -47.75
N ILE A 745 8.98 5.30 -46.94
CA ILE A 745 8.60 6.67 -47.29
C ILE A 745 9.87 7.53 -47.55
N GLU A 746 9.83 8.47 -48.47
CA GLU A 746 10.98 9.35 -48.80
C GLU A 746 11.43 10.17 -47.57
N GLN A 747 10.53 10.56 -46.73
CA GLN A 747 10.80 11.44 -45.58
C GLN A 747 11.38 10.70 -44.36
N HIS A 748 11.64 9.40 -44.42
CA HIS A 748 12.06 8.61 -43.28
C HIS A 748 13.30 9.14 -42.54
N HIS A 749 14.32 9.65 -43.29
CA HIS A 749 15.50 10.23 -42.67
C HIS A 749 15.21 11.53 -41.93
N LYS A 750 14.27 12.34 -42.44
CA LYS A 750 13.81 13.56 -41.78
C LYS A 750 13.12 13.21 -40.47
N HIS A 751 12.22 12.21 -40.48
CA HIS A 751 11.50 11.75 -39.31
C HIS A 751 12.42 11.21 -38.20
N ILE A 752 13.43 10.41 -38.57
CA ILE A 752 14.44 9.93 -37.59
C ILE A 752 15.18 11.10 -36.96
N ASN A 753 15.62 12.09 -37.76
CA ASN A 753 16.31 13.27 -37.23
C ASN A 753 15.41 14.11 -36.33
N MET A 754 14.11 14.18 -36.59
CA MET A 754 13.14 14.86 -35.73
C MET A 754 13.03 14.13 -34.39
N ALA A 755 12.88 12.80 -34.37
CA ALA A 755 12.87 11.99 -33.15
C ALA A 755 14.15 12.17 -32.33
N LEU A 756 15.32 12.13 -32.97
CA LEU A 756 16.61 12.33 -32.33
C LEU A 756 16.74 13.74 -31.71
N ARG A 757 16.31 14.78 -32.43
CA ARG A 757 16.31 16.16 -31.91
C ARG A 757 15.40 16.28 -30.70
N LYS A 758 14.18 15.71 -30.78
CA LYS A 758 13.22 15.71 -29.65
C LYS A 758 13.80 14.98 -28.44
N PHE A 759 14.41 13.83 -28.65
CA PHE A 759 15.05 13.06 -27.60
C PHE A 759 16.18 13.84 -26.91
N ARG A 760 17.06 14.52 -27.69
CA ARG A 760 18.10 15.38 -27.12
C ARG A 760 17.53 16.57 -26.35
N MET A 761 16.50 17.25 -26.90
CA MET A 761 15.82 18.33 -26.15
C MET A 761 15.28 17.86 -24.80
N MET A 762 14.68 16.65 -24.75
CA MET A 762 14.21 16.07 -23.50
C MET A 762 15.35 15.78 -22.51
N GLN A 763 16.53 15.37 -23.00
CA GLN A 763 17.72 15.19 -22.17
C GLN A 763 18.27 16.53 -21.67
N ASP A 764 18.30 17.56 -22.52
CA ASP A 764 18.74 18.91 -22.15
C ASP A 764 17.81 19.58 -21.15
N GLU A 765 16.49 19.39 -21.27
CA GLU A 765 15.51 19.88 -20.31
C GLU A 765 15.70 19.22 -18.94
N GLU A 766 15.97 17.92 -18.91
CA GLU A 766 16.29 17.21 -17.67
C GLU A 766 17.60 17.71 -17.03
N ALA A 767 18.63 18.00 -17.86
CA ALA A 767 19.87 18.56 -17.36
C ALA A 767 19.69 19.96 -16.76
N ARG A 768 18.93 20.83 -17.43
CA ARG A 768 18.63 22.20 -16.95
C ARG A 768 17.79 22.18 -15.67
N SER A 769 16.86 21.24 -15.52
CA SER A 769 16.10 21.10 -14.27
C SER A 769 16.97 20.72 -13.08
N GLN A 770 18.16 20.17 -13.31
CA GLN A 770 19.16 19.94 -12.27
C GLN A 770 19.92 21.23 -11.89
N GLU A 771 20.10 22.16 -12.83
CA GLU A 771 20.82 23.42 -12.60
C GLU A 771 20.00 24.43 -11.79
N THR A 772 18.70 24.56 -12.06
CA THR A 772 17.83 25.53 -11.39
C THR A 772 17.64 25.30 -9.89
N THR A 773 17.89 24.09 -9.39
CA THR A 773 17.85 23.79 -7.94
C THR A 773 19.14 24.19 -7.20
N HIS A 774 20.18 24.62 -7.89
CA HIS A 774 21.47 25.00 -7.30
C HIS A 774 21.64 26.50 -7.08
N GLU A 775 20.86 27.35 -7.72
CA GLU A 775 20.95 28.82 -7.56
C GLU A 775 20.51 29.33 -6.19
N GLU A 776 19.82 28.51 -5.40
CA GLU A 776 19.36 28.90 -4.06
C GLU A 776 20.38 28.62 -2.92
N GLN A 777 21.53 28.02 -3.21
CA GLN A 777 22.55 27.72 -2.18
C GLN A 777 23.90 28.35 -2.58
N GLY A 778 24.33 29.35 -1.84
CA GLY A 778 25.52 30.19 -1.90
C GLY A 778 26.76 29.74 -2.71
N SER A 779 27.65 30.70 -3.01
CA SER A 779 28.73 30.70 -4.02
C SER A 779 29.72 29.49 -4.06
N VAL A 780 29.88 28.71 -2.99
CA VAL A 780 30.73 27.50 -2.98
C VAL A 780 30.02 26.31 -3.63
N GLY A 781 28.70 26.25 -3.54
CA GLY A 781 27.88 25.19 -4.18
C GLY A 781 27.91 25.29 -5.72
N VAL A 782 28.02 26.48 -6.29
CA VAL A 782 27.97 26.72 -7.74
C VAL A 782 29.20 26.13 -8.44
N GLN A 783 30.41 26.25 -7.86
CA GLN A 783 31.64 25.73 -8.51
C GLN A 783 31.70 24.20 -8.49
N VAL A 784 31.26 23.55 -7.40
CA VAL A 784 31.17 22.09 -7.31
C VAL A 784 30.06 21.58 -8.24
N SER A 785 28.96 22.27 -8.32
CA SER A 785 27.84 21.98 -9.25
C SER A 785 28.28 22.04 -10.71
N THR A 786 29.04 23.08 -11.10
CA THR A 786 29.55 23.23 -12.47
C THR A 786 30.52 22.10 -12.83
N ALA A 787 31.40 21.71 -11.93
CA ALA A 787 32.31 20.58 -12.14
C ALA A 787 31.57 19.24 -12.28
N VAL A 788 30.55 19.01 -11.46
CA VAL A 788 29.70 17.80 -11.53
C VAL A 788 28.89 17.78 -12.82
N ASN A 789 28.38 18.93 -13.27
CA ASN A 789 27.65 19.03 -14.53
C ASN A 789 28.53 18.79 -15.76
N LEU A 790 29.76 19.30 -15.75
CA LEU A 790 30.75 19.03 -16.80
C LEU A 790 31.07 17.53 -16.83
N LEU A 791 31.27 16.89 -15.70
CA LEU A 791 31.53 15.45 -15.61
C LEU A 791 30.32 14.62 -16.08
N ASN A 792 29.12 14.99 -15.69
CA ASN A 792 27.88 14.34 -16.13
C ASN A 792 27.66 14.52 -17.63
N ASN A 793 27.95 15.69 -18.21
CA ASN A 793 27.88 15.92 -19.65
C ASN A 793 28.91 15.09 -20.38
N PHE A 794 30.11 14.95 -19.87
CA PHE A 794 31.15 14.11 -20.42
C PHE A 794 30.76 12.62 -20.42
N ILE A 795 30.19 12.16 -19.30
CA ILE A 795 29.67 10.78 -19.18
C ILE A 795 28.52 10.55 -20.19
N ARG A 796 27.62 11.52 -20.36
CA ARG A 796 26.53 11.48 -21.34
C ARG A 796 27.03 11.45 -22.78
N GLU A 797 28.10 12.21 -23.14
CA GLU A 797 28.70 12.13 -24.44
C GLU A 797 29.28 10.76 -24.73
N ILE A 798 29.80 10.06 -23.74
CA ILE A 798 30.25 8.66 -23.87
C ILE A 798 29.05 7.74 -24.10
N ASP A 799 27.98 7.91 -23.34
CA ASP A 799 26.76 7.11 -23.45
C ASP A 799 25.97 7.37 -24.74
N ASP A 800 26.01 8.58 -25.29
CA ASP A 800 25.38 8.90 -26.58
C ASP A 800 25.99 8.12 -27.77
N ASN A 801 27.21 7.66 -27.64
CA ASN A 801 27.82 6.77 -28.61
C ASN A 801 27.22 5.36 -28.62
N GLU A 802 26.48 4.98 -27.57
CA GLU A 802 25.75 3.71 -27.42
C GLU A 802 24.26 3.84 -27.75
N LEU A 803 23.82 4.93 -28.40
CA LEU A 803 22.42 5.15 -28.77
C LEU A 803 21.96 4.10 -29.81
N TYR A 804 20.92 3.33 -29.44
CA TYR A 804 20.32 2.32 -30.29
C TYR A 804 19.05 2.85 -30.96
N ILE A 805 19.00 2.82 -32.29
CA ILE A 805 17.90 3.34 -33.08
C ILE A 805 17.19 2.21 -33.79
N LYS A 806 15.90 2.07 -33.59
CA LYS A 806 15.03 1.16 -34.34
C LYS A 806 13.89 1.93 -34.97
N VAL A 807 13.68 1.68 -36.29
CA VAL A 807 12.72 2.44 -37.07
C VAL A 807 11.81 1.50 -37.82
N VAL A 808 10.51 1.66 -37.65
CA VAL A 808 9.46 1.08 -38.49
C VAL A 808 8.77 2.20 -39.25
N GLN A 809 8.55 1.98 -40.52
CA GLN A 809 7.84 2.91 -41.38
C GLN A 809 6.50 2.34 -41.80
N LEU A 810 5.49 3.19 -41.88
CA LEU A 810 4.13 2.89 -42.31
C LEU A 810 3.83 3.70 -43.56
N LYS A 811 3.48 3.03 -44.68
CA LYS A 811 3.12 3.65 -45.95
C LYS A 811 1.63 3.98 -46.00
#